data_a9dabdc20bf551239c99b9e184724e5e
#
_entry.id   a9dabdc20bf551239c99b9e184724e5e
#
_cell.length_a   1.000
_cell.length_b   1.000
_cell.length_c   1.000
_cell.angle_alpha   90.00
_cell.angle_beta   90.00
_cell.angle_gamma   90.00
#
_symmetry.space_group_name_H-M   'P 1'
#
loop_
_entity.id
_entity.type
_entity.pdbx_description
1 polymer ?
#
loop_
_entity_poly.entity_id
_entity_poly.type
_entity_poly.pdbx_seq_one_letter_code
_entity_poly.pdbx_strand_id
1 'polypeptide(L)'
;MSKVGKSEIRVDAFDKVTGRTKYYEDRMPAGALYARIKHSTIAHGFVKSIDKSAAEAIPGVVKVLTCFDVPEHCFPTAGHPWSMDPGHQDVADRNLLNRHVRYYGDDVAVVIAEDEVSAMQGVRALKVEYEELPFVLDVQKAMEPDAPCIHENFPGNILKHTDIRKGNYQQAIKEPGLIKVEGWYNTPTVQHSHIENHGCYAYEENGRIVVVSSTQIPHIIRRIVGQALGRPWADIRVIKPYIGGGFGNKQDALYEPLCAWCSTQVHGKCVRIDCSREETFVSNRVRHSIRFHIITWLHKDGSIAARKVECFSNQGAYASHGHSIVAKAMGSFPQIYPCDNFEGDAYTVYTNRPAAGAMRGYGMPQASFADDANIDECAKAVGMEPLEYRMKYIMPKGFHDGFSGNTNYYDSFRECLEKGKEYIEYDKKREEYAKDIGPVRRGIGVAAFWYNTAVYPISLETSSNRMLLNLDGTVTMQCGETEIGQGADTAYAQMTAEAVGLKSYHDVRVVSCQDTDITPTGLGAYASRQTYVAGFSIRQTAALLRQKILQYATKLTRQAVSNMDIVDGNIIRKGDGMVLMSLKDLAMTAQYNAADSEHITAESTYTIRNNAYSFGCTFADVEVDIPMCKVTLKKIINVHDCGKLINPALAEAQVHGGMSMAIGFGLSEQLLFDEKTGRPLNNNLLDYKLSTFMDHPHLEAQFIENPEPTSPFGTKALGEPPACSGAPAIRNAIYNATGVAIDTVPITPHVLYAEFSKAGLIHDSWKEEK
;
A
#
# COMPACT_ATOMS: atom_id res chain seq x y z
N MET A 1 18.52 -29.28 -2.22
CA MET A 1 17.26 -28.88 -2.92
C MET A 1 16.98 -27.42 -2.62
N SER A 2 16.44 -26.64 -3.56
CA SER A 2 16.08 -25.24 -3.32
C SER A 2 15.06 -25.12 -2.18
N LYS A 3 15.21 -24.09 -1.35
CA LYS A 3 14.28 -23.76 -0.24
C LYS A 3 13.26 -22.72 -0.71
N VAL A 4 13.57 -21.92 -1.73
CA VAL A 4 12.63 -21.01 -2.40
C VAL A 4 11.88 -21.73 -3.52
N GLY A 5 10.71 -21.25 -3.89
CA GLY A 5 9.81 -21.86 -4.88
C GLY A 5 8.94 -22.97 -4.32
N LYS A 6 8.82 -23.08 -3.00
CA LYS A 6 8.00 -24.10 -2.32
C LYS A 6 6.92 -23.44 -1.46
N SER A 7 5.73 -24.04 -1.47
CA SER A 7 4.61 -23.64 -0.60
C SER A 7 4.84 -24.17 0.82
N GLU A 8 5.65 -23.44 1.57
CA GLU A 8 5.94 -23.76 2.97
C GLU A 8 4.89 -23.10 3.89
N ILE A 9 4.61 -23.76 5.02
CA ILE A 9 3.69 -23.23 6.03
C ILE A 9 4.30 -21.98 6.68
N ARG A 10 3.49 -20.99 6.94
CA ARG A 10 3.93 -19.75 7.62
C ARG A 10 4.59 -20.07 8.97
N VAL A 11 5.73 -19.42 9.23
CA VAL A 11 6.45 -19.58 10.51
C VAL A 11 5.65 -19.11 11.71
N ASP A 12 4.69 -18.20 11.52
CA ASP A 12 3.81 -17.62 12.52
C ASP A 12 2.39 -18.22 12.56
N ALA A 13 2.09 -19.21 11.70
CA ALA A 13 0.73 -19.75 11.54
C ALA A 13 0.20 -20.37 12.83
N PHE A 14 0.99 -21.23 13.47
CA PHE A 14 0.57 -21.94 14.68
C PHE A 14 0.26 -20.99 15.83
N ASP A 15 1.11 -20.00 16.05
CA ASP A 15 0.93 -19.04 17.14
C ASP A 15 -0.27 -18.12 16.87
N LYS A 16 -0.54 -17.77 15.60
CA LYS A 16 -1.73 -16.99 15.22
C LYS A 16 -3.03 -17.76 15.46
N VAL A 17 -3.13 -18.99 14.97
CA VAL A 17 -4.38 -19.76 15.08
C VAL A 17 -4.66 -20.26 16.49
N THR A 18 -3.64 -20.30 17.36
CA THR A 18 -3.77 -20.69 18.79
C THR A 18 -3.85 -19.50 19.74
N GLY A 19 -3.82 -18.25 19.23
CA GLY A 19 -3.89 -17.03 20.04
C GLY A 19 -2.62 -16.71 20.83
N ARG A 20 -1.48 -17.32 20.50
CA ARG A 20 -0.17 -17.08 21.15
C ARG A 20 0.54 -15.84 20.63
N THR A 21 0.25 -15.44 19.40
CA THR A 21 0.81 -14.22 18.80
C THR A 21 0.41 -13.00 19.62
N LYS A 22 1.38 -12.12 19.90
CA LYS A 22 1.19 -10.92 20.72
C LYS A 22 1.21 -9.67 19.86
N TYR A 23 0.08 -8.95 19.82
CA TYR A 23 -0.11 -7.65 19.21
C TYR A 23 0.23 -6.54 20.21
N TYR A 24 0.13 -5.26 19.80
CA TYR A 24 0.48 -4.16 20.72
C TYR A 24 -0.40 -4.13 21.97
N GLU A 25 -1.67 -4.45 21.86
CA GLU A 25 -2.61 -4.51 23.00
C GLU A 25 -2.22 -5.55 24.04
N ASP A 26 -1.71 -6.70 23.59
CA ASP A 26 -1.31 -7.82 24.47
C ASP A 26 -0.04 -7.54 25.26
N ARG A 27 0.68 -6.48 24.93
CA ARG A 27 1.98 -6.11 25.53
C ARG A 27 1.90 -4.89 26.45
N MET A 28 0.71 -4.31 26.61
CA MET A 28 0.51 -3.13 27.41
C MET A 28 0.85 -3.38 28.88
N PRO A 29 1.65 -2.50 29.53
CA PRO A 29 1.94 -2.60 30.96
C PRO A 29 0.69 -2.45 31.83
N ALA A 30 0.68 -3.14 32.97
CA ALA A 30 -0.37 -2.97 33.95
C ALA A 30 -0.37 -1.53 34.50
N GLY A 31 -1.57 -0.94 34.70
CA GLY A 31 -1.73 0.43 35.17
C GLY A 31 -1.49 1.50 34.10
N ALA A 32 -1.47 1.13 32.83
CA ALA A 32 -1.46 2.09 31.76
C ALA A 32 -2.72 2.96 31.76
N LEU A 33 -2.57 4.24 31.44
CA LEU A 33 -3.66 5.19 31.30
C LEU A 33 -4.26 5.10 29.89
N TYR A 34 -5.54 5.42 29.77
CA TYR A 34 -6.26 5.45 28.50
C TYR A 34 -6.43 6.90 28.02
N ALA A 35 -6.07 7.17 26.80
CA ALA A 35 -6.31 8.47 26.17
C ALA A 35 -7.36 8.31 25.07
N ARG A 36 -8.36 9.19 25.07
CA ARG A 36 -9.39 9.31 24.03
C ARG A 36 -9.39 10.69 23.45
N ILE A 37 -9.51 10.76 22.12
CA ILE A 37 -9.41 12.02 21.38
C ILE A 37 -10.78 12.62 21.18
N LYS A 38 -10.88 13.94 21.39
CA LYS A 38 -12.02 14.76 20.96
C LYS A 38 -11.81 15.21 19.53
N HIS A 39 -12.62 14.66 18.63
CA HIS A 39 -12.62 15.08 17.25
C HIS A 39 -13.55 16.27 17.01
N SER A 40 -13.21 17.09 16.02
CA SER A 40 -14.02 18.20 15.56
C SER A 40 -15.35 17.73 14.96
N THR A 41 -16.39 18.51 15.19
CA THR A 41 -17.74 18.33 14.65
C THR A 41 -18.08 19.30 13.51
N ILE A 42 -17.11 20.12 13.08
CA ILE A 42 -17.21 21.02 11.94
C ILE A 42 -16.17 20.65 10.88
N ALA A 43 -16.43 21.04 9.64
CA ALA A 43 -15.52 20.76 8.52
C ALA A 43 -14.37 21.77 8.41
N HIS A 44 -14.57 23.04 8.83
CA HIS A 44 -13.56 24.08 8.72
C HIS A 44 -13.83 25.20 9.71
N GLY A 45 -12.78 25.70 10.36
CA GLY A 45 -12.89 26.83 11.28
C GLY A 45 -11.84 26.82 12.37
N PHE A 46 -12.05 27.62 13.40
CA PHE A 46 -11.17 27.72 14.54
C PHE A 46 -11.86 27.30 15.84
N VAL A 47 -11.15 26.58 16.69
CA VAL A 47 -11.55 26.37 18.07
C VAL A 47 -11.38 27.69 18.81
N LYS A 48 -12.48 28.28 19.31
CA LYS A 48 -12.46 29.52 20.14
C LYS A 48 -12.14 29.19 21.58
N SER A 49 -12.84 28.22 22.15
CA SER A 49 -12.66 27.78 23.53
C SER A 49 -13.04 26.31 23.71
N ILE A 50 -12.48 25.69 24.74
CA ILE A 50 -12.86 24.35 25.20
C ILE A 50 -13.10 24.43 26.71
N ASP A 51 -14.36 24.25 27.14
CA ASP A 51 -14.69 24.07 28.55
C ASP A 51 -14.42 22.63 28.96
N LYS A 52 -13.41 22.41 29.78
CA LYS A 52 -12.97 21.11 30.28
C LYS A 52 -13.38 20.82 31.73
N SER A 53 -14.05 21.77 32.40
CA SER A 53 -14.38 21.66 33.82
C SER A 53 -15.23 20.42 34.15
N ALA A 54 -16.22 20.13 33.36
CA ALA A 54 -17.07 18.92 33.53
C ALA A 54 -16.31 17.62 33.26
N ALA A 55 -15.35 17.62 32.32
CA ALA A 55 -14.53 16.44 32.04
C ALA A 55 -13.50 16.19 33.15
N GLU A 56 -12.87 17.24 33.66
CA GLU A 56 -11.90 17.14 34.77
C GLU A 56 -12.55 16.69 36.10
N ALA A 57 -13.85 16.93 36.28
CA ALA A 57 -14.60 16.49 37.45
C ALA A 57 -15.01 15.00 37.45
N ILE A 58 -14.83 14.28 36.33
CA ILE A 58 -15.20 12.85 36.24
C ILE A 58 -14.18 12.02 37.02
N PRO A 59 -14.62 11.14 37.94
CA PRO A 59 -13.72 10.22 38.63
C PRO A 59 -12.93 9.36 37.65
N GLY A 60 -11.62 9.22 37.89
CA GLY A 60 -10.72 8.48 37.00
C GLY A 60 -10.10 9.32 35.88
N VAL A 61 -10.59 10.51 35.58
CA VAL A 61 -9.92 11.44 34.67
C VAL A 61 -8.66 12.00 35.34
N VAL A 62 -7.52 11.79 34.71
CA VAL A 62 -6.19 12.20 35.19
C VAL A 62 -5.80 13.58 34.62
N LYS A 63 -6.04 13.79 33.32
CA LYS A 63 -5.68 15.03 32.65
C LYS A 63 -6.51 15.27 31.41
N VAL A 64 -6.82 16.53 31.15
CA VAL A 64 -7.45 16.98 29.89
C VAL A 64 -6.49 17.95 29.21
N LEU A 65 -6.14 17.66 27.96
CA LEU A 65 -5.25 18.47 27.14
C LEU A 65 -5.98 18.89 25.87
N THR A 66 -5.76 20.12 25.45
CA THR A 66 -6.48 20.76 24.35
C THR A 66 -5.51 21.32 23.32
N CYS A 67 -6.01 21.77 22.18
CA CYS A 67 -5.22 22.45 21.16
C CYS A 67 -4.55 23.76 21.65
N PHE A 68 -4.90 24.26 22.85
CA PHE A 68 -4.25 25.40 23.49
C PHE A 68 -3.08 25.01 24.40
N ASP A 69 -2.94 23.70 24.69
CA ASP A 69 -1.91 23.17 25.59
C ASP A 69 -0.70 22.58 24.82
N VAL A 70 -0.82 22.39 23.49
CA VAL A 70 0.23 21.78 22.64
C VAL A 70 1.22 22.85 22.15
N PRO A 71 2.48 22.47 21.88
CA PRO A 71 3.42 23.34 21.20
C PRO A 71 2.91 23.75 19.80
N GLU A 72 3.08 25.03 19.45
CA GLU A 72 2.80 25.53 18.09
C GLU A 72 3.93 25.08 17.15
N HIS A 73 3.88 23.82 16.75
CA HIS A 73 4.91 23.20 15.92
C HIS A 73 4.28 22.17 14.98
N CYS A 74 4.40 22.40 13.67
CA CYS A 74 3.95 21.45 12.65
C CYS A 74 5.02 20.40 12.39
N PHE A 75 4.55 19.17 12.14
CA PHE A 75 5.40 18.05 11.76
C PHE A 75 4.79 17.28 10.57
N PRO A 76 5.62 16.58 9.78
CA PRO A 76 5.12 15.72 8.69
C PRO A 76 4.60 14.41 9.26
N THR A 77 3.60 13.81 8.63
CA THR A 77 3.09 12.48 9.02
C THR A 77 3.52 11.36 8.09
N ALA A 78 3.90 11.69 6.86
CA ALA A 78 4.21 10.70 5.83
C ALA A 78 5.43 9.82 6.16
N GLY A 79 5.30 8.56 5.85
CA GLY A 79 6.32 7.53 6.10
C GLY A 79 7.34 7.40 4.98
N HIS A 80 7.82 8.50 4.41
CA HIS A 80 8.92 8.45 3.46
C HIS A 80 10.29 8.43 4.15
N PRO A 81 11.35 7.88 3.51
CA PRO A 81 12.72 8.07 3.95
C PRO A 81 13.06 9.55 4.06
N TRP A 82 13.94 9.89 5.01
CA TRP A 82 14.44 11.26 5.11
C TRP A 82 15.22 11.65 3.85
N SER A 83 14.87 12.79 3.25
CA SER A 83 15.63 13.35 2.12
C SER A 83 16.63 14.40 2.62
N MET A 84 17.86 14.34 2.12
CA MET A 84 18.88 15.37 2.33
C MET A 84 18.57 16.63 1.51
N ASP A 85 17.76 16.53 0.46
CA ASP A 85 17.25 17.67 -0.31
C ASP A 85 15.96 18.19 0.34
N PRO A 86 15.94 19.45 0.83
CA PRO A 86 14.76 20.05 1.44
C PRO A 86 13.53 20.06 0.51
N GLY A 87 13.73 20.18 -0.81
CA GLY A 87 12.65 20.17 -1.80
C GLY A 87 11.94 18.83 -1.97
N HIS A 88 12.53 17.76 -1.40
CA HIS A 88 11.99 16.40 -1.41
C HIS A 88 11.62 15.89 -0.01
N GLN A 89 11.60 16.78 1.00
CA GLN A 89 11.12 16.42 2.34
C GLN A 89 9.59 16.44 2.38
N ASP A 90 9.03 15.64 3.31
CA ASP A 90 7.60 15.63 3.54
C ASP A 90 7.10 16.97 4.12
N VAL A 91 5.91 17.37 3.72
CA VAL A 91 5.30 18.64 4.16
C VAL A 91 4.87 18.52 5.63
N ALA A 92 5.35 19.45 6.44
CA ALA A 92 5.00 19.59 7.85
C ALA A 92 3.79 20.52 7.97
N ASP A 93 2.58 19.96 8.01
CA ASP A 93 1.32 20.72 8.02
C ASP A 93 0.34 20.33 9.15
N ARG A 94 0.73 19.39 10.04
CA ARG A 94 -0.09 18.93 11.16
C ARG A 94 0.53 19.27 12.51
N ASN A 95 -0.30 19.66 13.48
CA ASN A 95 0.03 19.79 14.90
C ASN A 95 -0.39 18.54 15.68
N LEU A 96 0.07 18.41 16.94
CA LEU A 96 -0.39 17.34 17.85
C LEU A 96 -1.90 17.40 18.10
N LEU A 97 -2.44 18.60 18.34
CA LEU A 97 -3.88 18.91 18.38
C LEU A 97 -4.08 20.21 17.60
N ASN A 98 -5.14 20.32 16.82
CA ASN A 98 -5.33 21.39 15.85
C ASN A 98 -6.34 22.44 16.36
N ARG A 99 -5.90 23.70 16.51
CA ARG A 99 -6.78 24.83 16.76
C ARG A 99 -7.51 25.26 15.48
N HIS A 100 -6.81 25.26 14.34
CA HIS A 100 -7.41 25.44 13.03
C HIS A 100 -7.90 24.07 12.54
N VAL A 101 -9.20 23.85 12.63
CA VAL A 101 -9.89 22.67 12.15
C VAL A 101 -10.01 22.73 10.64
N ARG A 102 -9.60 21.67 9.95
CA ARG A 102 -9.59 21.61 8.49
C ARG A 102 -10.49 20.54 7.89
N TYR A 103 -11.02 19.65 8.72
CA TYR A 103 -12.01 18.65 8.28
C TYR A 103 -12.86 18.16 9.46
N TYR A 104 -14.02 17.59 9.17
CA TYR A 104 -14.86 16.92 10.17
C TYR A 104 -14.12 15.67 10.69
N GLY A 105 -13.74 15.69 11.97
CA GLY A 105 -12.94 14.61 12.57
C GLY A 105 -11.51 15.01 12.91
N ASP A 106 -11.14 16.28 12.77
CA ASP A 106 -9.81 16.78 13.15
C ASP A 106 -9.60 16.74 14.68
N ASP A 107 -8.39 16.49 15.14
CA ASP A 107 -8.08 16.28 16.56
C ASP A 107 -7.97 17.60 17.30
N VAL A 108 -8.83 17.87 18.29
CA VAL A 108 -8.85 19.16 19.00
C VAL A 108 -8.54 19.09 20.49
N ALA A 109 -8.77 17.94 21.13
CA ALA A 109 -8.42 17.70 22.54
C ALA A 109 -8.22 16.21 22.81
N VAL A 110 -7.61 15.86 23.93
CA VAL A 110 -7.42 14.51 24.42
C VAL A 110 -7.70 14.43 25.92
N VAL A 111 -8.43 13.40 26.35
CA VAL A 111 -8.70 13.11 27.76
C VAL A 111 -7.91 11.85 28.15
N ILE A 112 -7.10 11.95 29.19
CA ILE A 112 -6.32 10.86 29.77
C ILE A 112 -6.97 10.44 31.08
N ALA A 113 -7.28 9.16 31.25
CA ALA A 113 -7.96 8.61 32.41
C ALA A 113 -7.38 7.24 32.82
N GLU A 114 -7.74 6.77 34.02
CA GLU A 114 -7.32 5.50 34.57
C GLU A 114 -7.96 4.30 33.85
N ASP A 115 -9.12 4.51 33.24
CA ASP A 115 -9.84 3.52 32.46
C ASP A 115 -10.50 4.12 31.19
N GLU A 116 -10.87 3.24 30.28
CA GLU A 116 -11.45 3.62 28.99
C GLU A 116 -12.82 4.33 29.13
N VAL A 117 -13.66 3.89 30.09
CA VAL A 117 -15.00 4.46 30.29
C VAL A 117 -14.90 5.89 30.75
N SER A 118 -14.04 6.16 31.76
CA SER A 118 -13.77 7.50 32.27
C SER A 118 -13.21 8.41 31.17
N ALA A 119 -12.30 7.93 30.33
CA ALA A 119 -11.78 8.68 29.19
C ALA A 119 -12.88 9.04 28.17
N MET A 120 -13.75 8.08 27.81
CA MET A 120 -14.87 8.32 26.91
C MET A 120 -15.91 9.30 27.47
N GLN A 121 -16.23 9.17 28.74
CA GLN A 121 -17.14 10.12 29.45
C GLN A 121 -16.54 11.50 29.45
N GLY A 122 -15.23 11.63 29.73
CA GLY A 122 -14.49 12.88 29.67
C GLY A 122 -14.59 13.56 28.31
N VAL A 123 -14.33 12.83 27.22
CA VAL A 123 -14.44 13.35 25.84
C VAL A 123 -15.86 13.84 25.54
N ARG A 124 -16.89 13.14 26.00
CA ARG A 124 -18.30 13.54 25.81
C ARG A 124 -18.68 14.79 26.62
N ALA A 125 -18.07 14.99 27.78
CA ALA A 125 -18.30 16.13 28.64
C ALA A 125 -17.62 17.43 28.15
N LEU A 126 -16.62 17.35 27.27
CA LEU A 126 -15.96 18.50 26.68
C LEU A 126 -16.94 19.30 25.82
N LYS A 127 -17.04 20.61 26.09
CA LYS A 127 -17.79 21.57 25.26
C LYS A 127 -16.82 22.40 24.46
N VAL A 128 -16.90 22.31 23.15
CA VAL A 128 -16.05 23.03 22.20
C VAL A 128 -16.86 24.10 21.50
N GLU A 129 -16.41 25.33 21.54
CA GLU A 129 -16.95 26.44 20.77
C GLU A 129 -16.09 26.68 19.53
N TYR A 130 -16.75 26.78 18.38
CA TYR A 130 -16.08 26.98 17.10
C TYR A 130 -16.42 28.35 16.49
N GLU A 131 -15.50 28.85 15.71
CA GLU A 131 -15.74 29.85 14.66
C GLU A 131 -15.73 29.12 13.34
N GLU A 132 -16.91 28.87 12.78
CA GLU A 132 -17.06 28.14 11.53
C GLU A 132 -16.67 29.02 10.33
N LEU A 133 -15.97 28.41 9.37
CA LEU A 133 -15.59 29.01 8.10
C LEU A 133 -16.22 28.24 6.94
N PRO A 134 -16.35 28.86 5.76
CA PRO A 134 -16.71 28.16 4.56
C PRO A 134 -15.75 26.99 4.29
N PHE A 135 -16.25 25.89 3.72
CA PHE A 135 -15.45 24.71 3.40
C PHE A 135 -15.72 24.21 1.98
N VAL A 136 -14.80 23.39 1.46
CA VAL A 136 -14.88 22.82 0.12
C VAL A 136 -14.50 21.35 0.14
N LEU A 137 -15.33 20.48 -0.46
CA LEU A 137 -15.12 19.03 -0.53
C LEU A 137 -14.73 18.57 -1.95
N ASP A 138 -15.10 19.33 -2.98
CA ASP A 138 -14.80 19.02 -4.39
C ASP A 138 -13.42 19.54 -4.77
N VAL A 139 -12.65 18.68 -5.43
CA VAL A 139 -11.24 18.96 -5.79
C VAL A 139 -11.08 20.10 -6.79
N GLN A 140 -11.99 20.21 -7.78
CA GLN A 140 -11.90 21.26 -8.80
C GLN A 140 -12.41 22.59 -8.27
N LYS A 141 -13.50 22.58 -7.46
CA LYS A 141 -13.98 23.78 -6.77
C LYS A 141 -12.95 24.33 -5.78
N ALA A 142 -12.14 23.48 -5.17
CA ALA A 142 -11.06 23.93 -4.26
C ALA A 142 -9.95 24.71 -4.97
N MET A 143 -9.83 24.59 -6.29
CA MET A 143 -8.86 25.31 -7.11
C MET A 143 -9.40 26.65 -7.66
N GLU A 144 -10.69 26.94 -7.47
CA GLU A 144 -11.31 28.19 -7.93
C GLU A 144 -10.77 29.39 -7.11
N PRO A 145 -10.67 30.59 -7.73
CA PRO A 145 -10.07 31.78 -7.06
C PRO A 145 -10.74 32.21 -5.76
N ASP A 146 -12.03 31.93 -5.60
CA ASP A 146 -12.86 32.28 -4.44
C ASP A 146 -13.04 31.11 -3.46
N ALA A 147 -12.35 29.98 -3.69
CA ALA A 147 -12.39 28.83 -2.79
C ALA A 147 -11.83 29.15 -1.41
N PRO A 148 -12.38 28.55 -0.34
CA PRO A 148 -11.81 28.65 0.99
C PRO A 148 -10.33 28.25 1.02
N CYS A 149 -9.47 29.05 1.64
CA CYS A 149 -8.06 28.72 1.84
C CYS A 149 -7.92 27.72 2.99
N ILE A 150 -7.32 26.55 2.71
CA ILE A 150 -7.14 25.48 3.68
C ILE A 150 -5.77 25.59 4.35
N HIS A 151 -4.73 25.90 3.58
CA HIS A 151 -3.38 26.18 4.07
C HIS A 151 -2.83 27.43 3.37
N GLU A 152 -2.49 28.44 4.13
CA GLU A 152 -2.05 29.75 3.60
C GLU A 152 -0.83 29.69 2.67
N ASN A 153 0.05 28.71 2.91
CA ASN A 153 1.27 28.52 2.12
C ASN A 153 1.03 27.83 0.76
N PHE A 154 -0.22 27.42 0.44
CA PHE A 154 -0.55 26.68 -0.78
C PHE A 154 -1.65 27.40 -1.59
N PRO A 155 -1.28 28.40 -2.41
CA PRO A 155 -2.21 29.14 -3.24
C PRO A 155 -3.07 28.22 -4.12
N GLY A 156 -4.38 28.50 -4.19
CA GLY A 156 -5.34 27.66 -4.93
C GLY A 156 -5.50 26.26 -4.31
N ASN A 157 -5.12 26.08 -3.05
CA ASN A 157 -5.11 24.80 -2.33
C ASN A 157 -4.27 23.72 -3.01
N ILE A 158 -3.34 24.07 -3.90
CA ILE A 158 -2.52 23.12 -4.65
C ILE A 158 -1.30 22.72 -3.81
N LEU A 159 -1.32 21.50 -3.25
CA LEU A 159 -0.18 20.91 -2.55
C LEU A 159 0.99 20.66 -3.50
N LYS A 160 0.70 20.10 -4.68
CA LYS A 160 1.71 19.78 -5.69
C LYS A 160 1.09 19.76 -7.09
N HIS A 161 1.79 20.37 -8.04
CA HIS A 161 1.60 20.16 -9.47
C HIS A 161 2.78 19.35 -10.00
N THR A 162 2.49 18.25 -10.67
CA THR A 162 3.48 17.42 -11.35
C THR A 162 3.14 17.39 -12.82
N ASP A 163 4.11 17.74 -13.66
CA ASP A 163 3.94 17.70 -15.11
C ASP A 163 4.92 16.70 -15.76
N ILE A 164 4.45 16.07 -16.82
CA ILE A 164 5.25 15.17 -17.65
C ILE A 164 5.10 15.62 -19.10
N ARG A 165 6.22 15.87 -19.76
CA ARG A 165 6.28 16.27 -21.16
C ARG A 165 7.21 15.33 -21.92
N LYS A 166 6.70 14.63 -22.94
CA LYS A 166 7.47 13.74 -23.80
C LYS A 166 7.13 14.05 -25.25
N GLY A 167 8.11 14.15 -26.12
CA GLY A 167 7.91 14.52 -27.53
C GLY A 167 7.29 15.89 -27.72
N ASN A 168 6.39 16.01 -28.71
CA ASN A 168 5.69 17.26 -29.03
C ASN A 168 4.20 17.00 -29.32
N TYR A 169 3.41 16.95 -28.25
CA TYR A 169 1.96 16.75 -28.36
C TYR A 169 1.28 17.73 -29.29
N GLN A 170 1.58 19.03 -29.16
CA GLN A 170 0.95 20.10 -29.94
C GLN A 170 1.24 20.02 -31.47
N GLN A 171 2.35 19.40 -31.83
CA GLN A 171 2.65 19.14 -33.24
C GLN A 171 2.00 17.83 -33.70
N ALA A 172 2.04 16.79 -32.91
CA ALA A 172 1.52 15.47 -33.25
C ALA A 172 0.01 15.51 -33.56
N ILE A 173 -0.78 16.24 -32.77
CA ILE A 173 -2.24 16.35 -32.97
C ILE A 173 -2.67 17.07 -34.22
N LYS A 174 -1.73 17.70 -34.95
CA LYS A 174 -2.02 18.39 -36.25
C LYS A 174 -2.00 17.44 -37.44
N GLU A 175 -1.60 16.19 -37.23
CA GLU A 175 -1.60 15.18 -38.28
C GLU A 175 -3.02 14.93 -38.77
N PRO A 176 -3.27 14.97 -40.11
CA PRO A 176 -4.62 14.81 -40.66
C PRO A 176 -5.08 13.34 -40.54
N GLY A 177 -6.36 13.15 -40.22
CA GLY A 177 -7.00 11.84 -40.21
C GLY A 177 -6.84 11.07 -38.90
N LEU A 178 -6.35 11.72 -37.86
CA LEU A 178 -6.35 11.13 -36.49
C LEU A 178 -7.76 10.98 -35.95
N ILE A 179 -7.97 9.94 -35.16
CA ILE A 179 -9.19 9.64 -34.42
C ILE A 179 -9.01 10.10 -32.98
N LYS A 180 -9.88 11.00 -32.50
CA LYS A 180 -9.85 11.48 -31.11
C LYS A 180 -10.75 10.61 -30.23
N VAL A 181 -10.22 10.13 -29.11
CA VAL A 181 -10.97 9.49 -28.03
C VAL A 181 -10.75 10.31 -26.76
N GLU A 182 -11.84 10.77 -26.14
CA GLU A 182 -11.79 11.67 -24.99
C GLU A 182 -12.80 11.22 -23.93
N GLY A 183 -12.37 11.19 -22.67
CA GLY A 183 -13.22 10.81 -21.55
C GLY A 183 -12.79 11.40 -20.20
N TRP A 184 -13.78 11.46 -19.30
CA TRP A 184 -13.58 11.79 -17.88
C TRP A 184 -13.81 10.54 -17.05
N TYR A 185 -12.86 10.17 -16.19
CA TYR A 185 -12.93 8.96 -15.38
C TYR A 185 -12.81 9.32 -13.90
N ASN A 186 -13.72 8.79 -13.07
CA ASN A 186 -13.83 9.17 -11.66
C ASN A 186 -13.63 7.96 -10.76
N THR A 187 -12.82 8.13 -9.71
CA THR A 187 -12.56 7.10 -8.71
C THR A 187 -12.90 7.58 -7.31
N PRO A 188 -13.40 6.70 -6.40
CA PRO A 188 -13.91 7.09 -5.10
C PRO A 188 -12.82 7.26 -4.04
N THR A 189 -13.18 7.91 -2.94
CA THR A 189 -12.49 7.76 -1.67
C THR A 189 -12.90 6.44 -1.04
N VAL A 190 -11.94 5.58 -0.68
CA VAL A 190 -12.19 4.31 0.02
C VAL A 190 -11.31 4.15 1.25
N GLN A 191 -11.77 3.32 2.20
CA GLN A 191 -11.07 3.05 3.45
C GLN A 191 -10.31 1.71 3.39
N HIS A 192 -9.18 1.63 4.06
CA HIS A 192 -8.32 0.43 4.12
C HIS A 192 -8.99 -0.75 4.79
N SER A 193 -9.82 -0.50 5.80
CA SER A 193 -10.60 -1.49 6.55
C SER A 193 -9.77 -2.65 7.11
N HIS A 194 -8.51 -2.38 7.52
CA HIS A 194 -7.68 -3.39 8.22
C HIS A 194 -8.36 -3.84 9.51
N ILE A 195 -8.25 -5.13 9.85
CA ILE A 195 -8.96 -5.73 10.99
C ILE A 195 -8.50 -5.13 12.31
N GLU A 196 -7.20 -5.09 12.56
CA GLU A 196 -6.62 -4.38 13.71
C GLU A 196 -6.69 -2.87 13.47
N ASN A 197 -7.45 -2.14 14.28
CA ASN A 197 -7.51 -0.68 14.23
C ASN A 197 -6.13 -0.05 14.50
N HIS A 198 -6.00 1.23 14.25
CA HIS A 198 -4.78 1.96 14.59
C HIS A 198 -4.68 2.12 16.11
N GLY A 199 -3.50 1.87 16.66
CA GLY A 199 -3.27 2.05 18.08
C GLY A 199 -1.81 1.97 18.47
N CYS A 200 -1.49 2.62 19.58
CA CYS A 200 -0.16 2.64 20.17
C CYS A 200 -0.24 2.93 21.67
N TYR A 201 0.85 2.67 22.38
CA TYR A 201 1.07 3.20 23.71
C TYR A 201 2.50 3.74 23.85
N ALA A 202 2.69 4.69 24.75
CA ALA A 202 3.97 5.30 24.99
C ALA A 202 4.23 5.53 26.50
N TYR A 203 5.49 5.44 26.89
CA TYR A 203 5.96 5.69 28.26
C TYR A 203 7.40 6.20 28.27
N GLU A 204 7.83 6.78 29.38
CA GLU A 204 9.24 7.14 29.56
C GLU A 204 10.00 6.06 30.33
N GLU A 205 11.17 5.69 29.85
CA GLU A 205 12.07 4.73 30.47
C GLU A 205 13.52 5.23 30.31
N ASN A 206 14.25 5.32 31.43
CA ASN A 206 15.65 5.77 31.45
C ASN A 206 15.90 7.11 30.72
N GLY A 207 14.95 8.05 30.85
CA GLY A 207 15.02 9.38 30.23
C GLY A 207 14.68 9.40 28.72
N ARG A 208 14.22 8.29 28.17
CA ARG A 208 13.83 8.15 26.78
C ARG A 208 12.35 7.82 26.64
N ILE A 209 11.77 8.22 25.54
CA ILE A 209 10.40 7.87 25.21
C ILE A 209 10.38 6.53 24.44
N VAL A 210 9.64 5.56 24.96
CA VAL A 210 9.36 4.30 24.28
C VAL A 210 7.96 4.34 23.71
N VAL A 211 7.84 4.06 22.42
CA VAL A 211 6.56 3.95 21.69
C VAL A 211 6.40 2.53 21.19
N VAL A 212 5.31 1.86 21.58
CA VAL A 212 4.93 0.56 21.04
C VAL A 212 3.74 0.77 20.12
N SER A 213 3.91 0.48 18.84
CA SER A 213 2.92 0.85 17.83
C SER A 213 2.71 -0.26 16.78
N SER A 214 1.45 -0.35 16.35
CA SER A 214 1.03 -1.13 15.19
C SER A 214 1.37 -0.35 13.91
N THR A 215 2.66 -0.20 13.62
CA THR A 215 3.18 0.59 12.48
C THR A 215 3.89 -0.26 11.42
N GLN A 216 3.82 0.16 10.14
CA GLN A 216 4.58 -0.45 9.04
C GLN A 216 6.03 0.03 8.97
N ILE A 217 6.40 1.13 9.69
CA ILE A 217 7.59 1.93 9.45
C ILE A 217 8.31 2.37 10.75
N PRO A 218 8.69 1.44 11.65
CA PRO A 218 9.14 1.78 13.00
C PRO A 218 10.31 2.78 13.05
N HIS A 219 11.31 2.64 12.17
CA HIS A 219 12.46 3.56 12.14
C HIS A 219 12.07 4.97 11.68
N ILE A 220 11.06 5.10 10.82
CA ILE A 220 10.54 6.40 10.38
C ILE A 220 9.67 7.03 11.48
N ILE A 221 8.84 6.23 12.19
CA ILE A 221 8.09 6.70 13.38
C ILE A 221 9.04 7.30 14.41
N ARG A 222 10.18 6.66 14.67
CA ARG A 222 11.23 7.20 15.56
C ARG A 222 11.60 8.64 15.19
N ARG A 223 11.87 8.90 13.90
CA ARG A 223 12.18 10.23 13.38
C ARG A 223 11.03 11.21 13.59
N ILE A 224 9.83 10.82 13.16
CA ILE A 224 8.66 11.72 13.17
C ILE A 224 8.25 12.10 14.60
N VAL A 225 8.27 11.15 15.53
CA VAL A 225 8.01 11.44 16.96
C VAL A 225 9.07 12.42 17.49
N GLY A 226 10.34 12.22 17.15
CA GLY A 226 11.40 13.17 17.53
C GLY A 226 11.19 14.56 16.96
N GLN A 227 10.78 14.66 15.68
CA GLN A 227 10.45 15.94 15.04
C GLN A 227 9.25 16.62 15.70
N ALA A 228 8.16 15.88 15.94
CA ALA A 228 6.94 16.42 16.55
C ALA A 228 7.14 16.94 17.98
N LEU A 229 8.04 16.30 18.74
CA LEU A 229 8.32 16.67 20.13
C LEU A 229 9.55 17.59 20.27
N GLY A 230 10.25 17.91 19.18
CA GLY A 230 11.48 18.67 19.22
C GLY A 230 12.60 18.00 20.01
N ARG A 231 12.63 16.64 20.05
CA ARG A 231 13.65 15.84 20.74
C ARG A 231 14.62 15.17 19.77
N PRO A 232 15.87 14.91 20.19
CA PRO A 232 16.78 14.08 19.43
C PRO A 232 16.16 12.70 19.10
N TRP A 233 16.35 12.21 17.90
CA TRP A 233 15.78 10.91 17.48
C TRP A 233 16.31 9.74 18.32
N ALA A 234 17.51 9.88 18.89
CA ALA A 234 18.10 8.89 19.80
C ALA A 234 17.35 8.77 21.13
N ASP A 235 16.59 9.79 21.53
CA ASP A 235 15.77 9.76 22.75
C ASP A 235 14.43 9.03 22.55
N ILE A 236 14.14 8.63 21.32
CA ILE A 236 12.93 7.88 20.96
C ILE A 236 13.30 6.44 20.62
N ARG A 237 12.62 5.49 21.24
CA ARG A 237 12.67 4.06 20.92
C ARG A 237 11.31 3.61 20.43
N VAL A 238 11.25 2.94 19.29
CA VAL A 238 9.99 2.41 18.75
C VAL A 238 10.07 0.89 18.69
N ILE A 239 9.04 0.25 19.23
CA ILE A 239 8.87 -1.20 19.21
C ILE A 239 7.64 -1.53 18.39
N LYS A 240 7.80 -2.35 17.35
CA LYS A 240 6.74 -2.83 16.47
C LYS A 240 6.47 -4.31 16.75
N PRO A 241 5.38 -4.69 17.42
CA PRO A 241 4.95 -6.07 17.58
C PRO A 241 4.35 -6.65 16.28
N TYR A 242 3.63 -7.76 16.33
CA TYR A 242 2.82 -8.23 15.23
C TYR A 242 1.73 -7.21 14.88
N ILE A 243 1.31 -7.19 13.60
CA ILE A 243 0.33 -6.25 13.06
C ILE A 243 -0.81 -7.01 12.39
N GLY A 244 -2.04 -6.60 12.68
CA GLY A 244 -3.29 -7.15 12.11
C GLY A 244 -3.72 -6.48 10.81
N GLY A 245 -2.79 -6.29 9.86
CA GLY A 245 -3.03 -5.60 8.59
C GLY A 245 -2.75 -4.10 8.67
N GLY A 246 -2.51 -3.49 7.51
CA GLY A 246 -2.23 -2.04 7.41
C GLY A 246 -2.57 -1.49 6.05
N PHE A 247 -2.17 -2.18 4.97
CA PHE A 247 -2.44 -1.85 3.57
C PHE A 247 -2.00 -0.45 3.14
N GLY A 248 -1.11 0.19 3.93
CA GLY A 248 -0.66 1.57 3.74
C GLY A 248 -1.17 2.55 4.81
N ASN A 249 -2.28 2.31 5.49
CA ASN A 249 -2.79 3.21 6.52
C ASN A 249 -1.79 3.42 7.66
N LYS A 250 -1.09 2.34 8.06
CA LYS A 250 -0.10 2.35 9.14
C LYS A 250 1.31 2.76 8.65
N GLN A 251 1.38 3.44 7.50
CA GLN A 251 2.59 4.04 6.93
C GLN A 251 2.69 5.55 7.23
N ASP A 252 1.76 6.11 7.99
CA ASP A 252 1.81 7.47 8.53
C ASP A 252 2.00 7.42 10.05
N ALA A 253 2.65 8.45 10.62
CA ALA A 253 2.68 8.70 12.06
C ALA A 253 1.44 9.49 12.45
N LEU A 254 0.38 8.83 12.87
CA LEU A 254 -0.91 9.48 13.15
C LEU A 254 -1.07 9.81 14.64
N TYR A 255 -0.91 8.83 15.50
CA TYR A 255 -1.20 8.93 16.92
C TYR A 255 0.04 8.76 17.81
N GLU A 256 1.12 8.21 17.26
CA GLU A 256 2.36 7.99 17.99
C GLU A 256 2.95 9.28 18.55
N PRO A 257 2.99 10.42 17.80
CA PRO A 257 3.45 11.69 18.34
C PRO A 257 2.57 12.20 19.49
N LEU A 258 1.25 12.15 19.33
CA LEU A 258 0.30 12.58 20.36
C LEU A 258 0.37 11.67 21.59
N CYS A 259 0.44 10.36 21.41
CA CYS A 259 0.56 9.38 22.50
C CYS A 259 1.86 9.59 23.29
N ALA A 260 2.98 9.77 22.60
CA ALA A 260 4.27 10.07 23.20
C ALA A 260 4.23 11.39 24.02
N TRP A 261 3.63 12.43 23.45
CA TRP A 261 3.46 13.70 24.15
C TRP A 261 2.56 13.55 25.38
N CYS A 262 1.43 12.84 25.29
CA CYS A 262 0.55 12.57 26.42
C CYS A 262 1.27 11.88 27.58
N SER A 263 2.16 10.93 27.31
CA SER A 263 2.98 10.29 28.35
C SER A 263 3.84 11.31 29.10
N THR A 264 4.50 12.22 28.40
CA THR A 264 5.30 13.29 29.05
C THR A 264 4.44 14.19 29.96
N GLN A 265 3.18 14.38 29.63
CA GLN A 265 2.25 15.25 30.38
C GLN A 265 1.72 14.59 31.68
N VAL A 266 1.93 13.28 31.83
CA VAL A 266 1.56 12.49 33.02
C VAL A 266 2.80 11.85 33.69
N HIS A 267 3.91 12.58 33.68
CA HIS A 267 5.18 12.19 34.35
C HIS A 267 5.76 10.86 33.83
N GLY A 268 5.71 10.63 32.54
CA GLY A 268 6.27 9.44 31.89
C GLY A 268 5.46 8.14 32.09
N LYS A 269 4.29 8.20 32.72
CA LYS A 269 3.40 7.04 32.82
C LYS A 269 3.01 6.52 31.45
N CYS A 270 2.75 5.23 31.35
CA CYS A 270 2.25 4.63 30.14
C CYS A 270 0.86 5.19 29.79
N VAL A 271 0.72 5.71 28.59
CA VAL A 271 -0.54 6.19 28.00
C VAL A 271 -0.81 5.39 26.73
N ARG A 272 -2.04 4.97 26.55
CA ARG A 272 -2.52 4.23 25.36
C ARG A 272 -3.52 5.09 24.57
N ILE A 273 -3.39 5.10 23.26
CA ILE A 273 -4.39 5.61 22.31
C ILE A 273 -4.83 4.46 21.40
N ASP A 274 -6.12 4.19 21.36
CA ASP A 274 -6.76 3.22 20.46
C ASP A 274 -7.88 3.89 19.70
N CYS A 275 -7.89 3.70 18.39
CA CYS A 275 -9.00 4.15 17.57
C CYS A 275 -10.12 3.13 17.55
N SER A 276 -11.37 3.55 17.72
CA SER A 276 -12.51 2.75 17.36
C SER A 276 -12.59 2.54 15.84
N ARG A 277 -13.46 1.68 15.38
CA ARG A 277 -13.69 1.50 13.94
C ARG A 277 -14.18 2.80 13.29
N GLU A 278 -15.11 3.50 13.94
CA GLU A 278 -15.65 4.76 13.48
C GLU A 278 -14.58 5.86 13.42
N GLU A 279 -13.74 5.97 14.44
CA GLU A 279 -12.60 6.90 14.46
C GLU A 279 -11.63 6.57 13.32
N THR A 280 -11.36 5.29 13.05
CA THR A 280 -10.52 4.87 11.92
C THR A 280 -11.07 5.35 10.56
N PHE A 281 -12.40 5.38 10.39
CA PHE A 281 -13.02 5.92 9.16
C PHE A 281 -12.95 7.43 9.04
N VAL A 282 -13.01 8.12 10.17
CA VAL A 282 -13.14 9.60 10.20
C VAL A 282 -11.77 10.29 10.24
N SER A 283 -10.84 9.79 11.04
CA SER A 283 -9.61 10.52 11.38
C SER A 283 -8.32 9.90 10.82
N ASN A 284 -8.39 8.69 10.26
CA ASN A 284 -7.22 8.06 9.63
C ASN A 284 -7.11 8.43 8.15
N ARG A 285 -6.14 7.79 7.47
CA ARG A 285 -5.94 7.98 6.03
C ARG A 285 -6.96 7.22 5.20
N VAL A 286 -7.24 7.74 4.01
CA VAL A 286 -8.12 7.15 3.02
C VAL A 286 -7.40 7.07 1.68
N ARG A 287 -7.90 6.27 0.73
CA ARG A 287 -7.44 6.32 -0.67
C ARG A 287 -7.91 7.61 -1.32
N HIS A 288 -7.04 8.26 -2.07
CA HIS A 288 -7.38 9.42 -2.90
C HIS A 288 -8.52 9.11 -3.86
N SER A 289 -9.55 9.94 -3.89
CA SER A 289 -10.39 10.05 -5.06
C SER A 289 -9.64 10.88 -6.12
N ILE A 290 -9.64 10.41 -7.35
CA ILE A 290 -8.96 11.08 -8.46
C ILE A 290 -9.93 11.19 -9.64
N ARG A 291 -9.99 12.37 -10.25
CA ARG A 291 -10.62 12.63 -11.54
C ARG A 291 -9.55 12.66 -12.61
N PHE A 292 -9.77 11.93 -13.71
CA PHE A 292 -8.89 11.93 -14.86
C PHE A 292 -9.63 12.46 -16.06
N HIS A 293 -9.00 13.37 -16.80
CA HIS A 293 -9.39 13.78 -18.14
C HIS A 293 -8.37 13.23 -19.11
N ILE A 294 -8.77 12.36 -20.01
CA ILE A 294 -7.87 11.69 -20.95
C ILE A 294 -8.28 12.02 -22.38
N ILE A 295 -7.32 12.46 -23.18
CA ILE A 295 -7.47 12.66 -24.63
C ILE A 295 -6.41 11.80 -25.31
N THR A 296 -6.85 10.82 -26.08
CA THR A 296 -5.99 9.95 -26.88
C THR A 296 -6.26 10.16 -28.36
N TRP A 297 -5.20 10.41 -29.13
CA TRP A 297 -5.24 10.57 -30.57
C TRP A 297 -4.64 9.31 -31.22
N LEU A 298 -5.39 8.68 -32.09
CA LEU A 298 -5.06 7.41 -32.73
C LEU A 298 -4.87 7.59 -34.24
N HIS A 299 -3.89 6.89 -34.81
CA HIS A 299 -3.85 6.61 -36.23
C HIS A 299 -4.95 5.58 -36.58
N LYS A 300 -5.26 5.47 -37.87
CA LYS A 300 -6.29 4.51 -38.36
C LYS A 300 -5.99 3.04 -38.04
N ASP A 301 -4.72 2.69 -37.87
CA ASP A 301 -4.30 1.35 -37.49
C ASP A 301 -4.43 1.06 -35.98
N GLY A 302 -4.83 2.07 -35.19
CA GLY A 302 -5.00 2.02 -33.74
C GLY A 302 -3.77 2.42 -32.93
N SER A 303 -2.62 2.71 -33.56
CA SER A 303 -1.44 3.19 -32.80
C SER A 303 -1.68 4.58 -32.22
N ILE A 304 -1.11 4.83 -31.03
CA ILE A 304 -1.27 6.11 -30.32
C ILE A 304 -0.32 7.15 -30.93
N ALA A 305 -0.87 8.18 -31.57
CA ALA A 305 -0.12 9.31 -32.11
C ALA A 305 0.28 10.31 -31.02
N ALA A 306 -0.65 10.64 -30.14
CA ALA A 306 -0.43 11.55 -29.03
C ALA A 306 -1.43 11.30 -27.90
N ARG A 307 -1.04 11.67 -26.67
CA ARG A 307 -1.91 11.52 -25.50
C ARG A 307 -1.77 12.70 -24.55
N LYS A 308 -2.91 13.20 -24.04
CA LYS A 308 -2.96 14.18 -22.96
C LYS A 308 -3.73 13.62 -21.79
N VAL A 309 -3.21 13.80 -20.58
CA VAL A 309 -3.85 13.34 -19.34
C VAL A 309 -3.80 14.46 -18.28
N GLU A 310 -4.94 14.81 -17.74
CA GLU A 310 -5.06 15.71 -16.59
C GLU A 310 -5.61 14.94 -15.40
N CYS A 311 -4.95 15.05 -14.25
CA CYS A 311 -5.35 14.38 -13.01
C CYS A 311 -5.66 15.39 -11.91
N PHE A 312 -6.80 15.26 -11.25
CA PHE A 312 -7.21 16.07 -10.10
C PHE A 312 -7.38 15.16 -8.91
N SER A 313 -6.39 15.13 -8.02
CA SER A 313 -6.34 14.26 -6.84
C SER A 313 -6.79 14.99 -5.59
N ASN A 314 -7.84 14.50 -4.95
CA ASN A 314 -8.34 15.05 -3.70
C ASN A 314 -7.45 14.58 -2.55
N GLN A 315 -6.71 15.51 -1.96
CA GLN A 315 -5.78 15.23 -0.85
C GLN A 315 -6.47 15.18 0.50
N GLY A 316 -7.60 15.85 0.64
CA GLY A 316 -8.15 16.13 1.96
C GLY A 316 -7.34 17.20 2.69
N ALA A 317 -7.41 17.22 4.02
CA ALA A 317 -6.97 18.37 4.84
C ALA A 317 -5.46 18.44 5.11
N TYR A 318 -4.71 17.35 4.93
CA TYR A 318 -3.27 17.29 5.25
C TYR A 318 -2.49 16.54 4.19
N ALA A 319 -1.21 16.89 4.00
CA ALA A 319 -0.35 16.46 2.91
C ALA A 319 -0.12 14.94 2.84
N SER A 320 0.21 14.28 3.96
CA SER A 320 0.54 12.86 3.95
C SER A 320 1.43 12.49 2.74
N HIS A 321 1.09 11.45 1.98
CA HIS A 321 1.82 10.97 0.80
C HIS A 321 1.35 11.59 -0.55
N GLY A 322 0.41 12.55 -0.53
CA GLY A 322 -0.32 12.98 -1.73
C GLY A 322 0.52 13.47 -2.88
N HIS A 323 1.59 14.20 -2.59
CA HIS A 323 2.52 14.72 -3.60
C HIS A 323 3.21 13.63 -4.44
N SER A 324 3.38 12.43 -3.88
CA SER A 324 4.03 11.29 -4.55
C SER A 324 3.04 10.34 -5.22
N ILE A 325 1.83 10.18 -4.66
CA ILE A 325 0.82 9.23 -5.16
C ILE A 325 0.32 9.58 -6.54
N VAL A 326 -0.04 10.84 -6.77
CA VAL A 326 -0.54 11.27 -8.07
C VAL A 326 0.56 11.32 -9.13
N ALA A 327 1.80 11.62 -8.73
CA ALA A 327 2.96 11.57 -9.61
C ALA A 327 3.20 10.14 -10.14
N LYS A 328 3.10 9.13 -9.26
CA LYS A 328 3.19 7.72 -9.67
C LYS A 328 2.05 7.32 -10.61
N ALA A 329 0.82 7.71 -10.29
CA ALA A 329 -0.35 7.48 -11.15
C ALA A 329 -0.14 8.07 -12.55
N MET A 330 0.28 9.36 -12.65
CA MET A 330 0.54 10.03 -13.91
C MET A 330 1.66 9.37 -14.72
N GLY A 331 2.74 8.96 -14.06
CA GLY A 331 3.88 8.31 -14.70
C GLY A 331 3.56 6.99 -15.40
N SER A 332 2.42 6.37 -15.12
CA SER A 332 2.02 5.10 -15.72
C SER A 332 1.54 5.23 -17.18
N PHE A 333 0.85 6.30 -17.50
CA PHE A 333 0.18 6.47 -18.79
C PHE A 333 1.09 6.41 -20.02
N PRO A 334 2.29 7.02 -20.04
CA PRO A 334 3.17 6.92 -21.20
C PRO A 334 3.98 5.60 -21.25
N GLN A 335 3.81 4.70 -20.30
CA GLN A 335 4.62 3.48 -20.18
C GLN A 335 3.85 2.21 -20.52
N ILE A 336 2.66 2.00 -19.93
CA ILE A 336 1.91 0.75 -20.14
C ILE A 336 1.46 0.60 -21.59
N TYR A 337 1.01 1.67 -22.22
CA TYR A 337 0.80 1.80 -23.67
C TYR A 337 1.74 2.90 -24.16
N PRO A 338 2.96 2.55 -24.63
CA PRO A 338 3.99 3.53 -24.94
C PRO A 338 3.52 4.60 -25.91
N CYS A 339 3.73 5.85 -25.51
CA CYS A 339 3.36 7.02 -26.30
C CYS A 339 4.55 7.98 -26.37
N ASP A 340 4.93 8.40 -27.59
CA ASP A 340 6.08 9.27 -27.80
C ASP A 340 5.73 10.77 -27.70
N ASN A 341 4.45 11.12 -27.85
CA ASN A 341 3.97 12.50 -27.70
C ASN A 341 2.97 12.56 -26.55
N PHE A 342 3.47 12.80 -25.34
CA PHE A 342 2.68 12.78 -24.11
C PHE A 342 2.73 14.12 -23.38
N GLU A 343 1.56 14.61 -22.97
CA GLU A 343 1.37 15.79 -22.13
C GLU A 343 0.53 15.39 -20.92
N GLY A 344 1.12 15.44 -19.72
CA GLY A 344 0.47 15.09 -18.46
C GLY A 344 0.55 16.22 -17.45
N ASP A 345 -0.58 16.54 -16.79
CA ASP A 345 -0.68 17.47 -15.68
C ASP A 345 -1.43 16.83 -14.50
N ALA A 346 -0.79 16.73 -13.37
CA ALA A 346 -1.36 16.13 -12.17
C ALA A 346 -1.35 17.09 -11.00
N TYR A 347 -2.53 17.40 -10.48
CA TYR A 347 -2.76 18.30 -9.37
C TYR A 347 -3.14 17.51 -8.14
N THR A 348 -2.41 17.69 -7.03
CA THR A 348 -2.79 17.23 -5.70
C THR A 348 -3.34 18.43 -4.95
N VAL A 349 -4.60 18.37 -4.52
CA VAL A 349 -5.33 19.54 -4.04
C VAL A 349 -5.90 19.30 -2.66
N TYR A 350 -5.66 20.20 -1.74
CA TYR A 350 -6.27 20.19 -0.41
C TYR A 350 -7.77 20.44 -0.48
N THR A 351 -8.52 19.73 0.37
CA THR A 351 -9.96 19.92 0.59
C THR A 351 -10.29 19.70 2.07
N ASN A 352 -11.51 20.00 2.48
CA ASN A 352 -11.95 19.77 3.85
C ASN A 352 -12.48 18.35 4.09
N ARG A 353 -11.80 17.33 3.53
CA ARG A 353 -12.05 15.90 3.75
C ARG A 353 -10.97 15.28 4.64
N PRO A 354 -11.20 14.08 5.19
CA PRO A 354 -10.11 13.30 5.81
C PRO A 354 -8.92 13.20 4.88
N ALA A 355 -7.71 13.30 5.44
CA ALA A 355 -6.50 13.29 4.64
C ALA A 355 -6.33 11.96 3.90
N ALA A 356 -6.09 12.03 2.61
CA ALA A 356 -5.74 10.87 1.82
C ALA A 356 -4.25 10.53 1.97
N GLY A 357 -3.92 9.24 1.91
CA GLY A 357 -2.57 8.75 2.08
C GLY A 357 -2.30 7.47 1.30
N ALA A 358 -1.24 6.77 1.70
CA ALA A 358 -0.87 5.52 1.07
C ALA A 358 -1.96 4.46 1.26
N MET A 359 -2.39 3.83 0.18
CA MET A 359 -3.19 2.61 0.19
C MET A 359 -2.72 1.68 -0.91
N ARG A 360 -2.76 0.36 -0.68
CA ARG A 360 -2.31 -0.72 -1.56
C ARG A 360 -2.48 -0.38 -3.04
N GLY A 361 -1.37 -0.27 -3.78
CA GLY A 361 -1.33 0.16 -5.18
C GLY A 361 -0.91 1.61 -5.42
N TYR A 362 -0.98 2.50 -4.40
CA TYR A 362 -0.38 3.85 -4.39
C TYR A 362 -0.66 4.68 -5.66
N GLY A 363 -1.95 4.88 -5.97
CA GLY A 363 -2.42 5.61 -7.16
C GLY A 363 -2.66 4.73 -8.40
N MET A 364 -2.03 3.57 -8.48
CA MET A 364 -2.18 2.69 -9.65
C MET A 364 -3.59 2.11 -9.84
N PRO A 365 -4.36 1.71 -8.82
CA PRO A 365 -5.75 1.27 -9.03
C PRO A 365 -6.62 2.31 -9.70
N GLN A 366 -6.42 3.59 -9.34
CA GLN A 366 -7.15 4.72 -9.94
C GLN A 366 -6.70 4.96 -11.39
N ALA A 367 -5.38 5.02 -11.62
CA ALA A 367 -4.82 5.21 -12.96
C ALA A 367 -5.16 4.06 -13.90
N SER A 368 -5.05 2.81 -13.44
CA SER A 368 -5.40 1.64 -14.25
C SER A 368 -6.88 1.62 -14.62
N PHE A 369 -7.78 2.07 -13.72
CA PHE A 369 -9.19 2.22 -14.07
C PHE A 369 -9.39 3.19 -15.24
N ALA A 370 -8.82 4.38 -15.14
CA ALA A 370 -8.97 5.42 -16.15
C ALA A 370 -8.29 5.04 -17.48
N ASP A 371 -7.08 4.48 -17.39
CA ASP A 371 -6.29 4.09 -18.55
C ASP A 371 -6.94 2.95 -19.34
N ASP A 372 -7.24 1.84 -18.68
CA ASP A 372 -7.83 0.67 -19.35
C ASP A 372 -9.27 0.89 -19.82
N ALA A 373 -10.04 1.78 -19.17
CA ALA A 373 -11.33 2.23 -19.69
C ALA A 373 -11.17 3.00 -21.02
N ASN A 374 -10.24 3.97 -21.06
CA ASN A 374 -9.92 4.72 -22.27
C ASN A 374 -9.38 3.82 -23.39
N ILE A 375 -8.55 2.83 -23.06
CA ILE A 375 -8.01 1.86 -24.04
C ILE A 375 -9.10 1.00 -24.67
N ASP A 376 -10.12 0.56 -23.90
CA ASP A 376 -11.28 -0.15 -24.48
C ASP A 376 -12.06 0.73 -25.46
N GLU A 377 -12.21 2.01 -25.16
CA GLU A 377 -12.83 2.98 -26.04
C GLU A 377 -11.99 3.28 -27.28
N CYS A 378 -10.66 3.31 -27.14
CA CYS A 378 -9.72 3.41 -28.25
C CYS A 378 -9.85 2.20 -29.21
N ALA A 379 -9.89 0.99 -28.65
CA ALA A 379 -10.08 -0.22 -29.44
C ALA A 379 -11.39 -0.18 -30.24
N LYS A 380 -12.49 0.21 -29.59
CA LYS A 380 -13.79 0.36 -30.24
C LYS A 380 -13.77 1.43 -31.34
N ALA A 381 -13.12 2.58 -31.09
CA ALA A 381 -13.04 3.69 -32.06
C ALA A 381 -12.36 3.31 -33.37
N VAL A 382 -11.42 2.35 -33.35
CA VAL A 382 -10.76 1.82 -34.54
C VAL A 382 -11.32 0.48 -35.01
N GLY A 383 -12.41 0.00 -34.40
CA GLY A 383 -13.06 -1.27 -34.77
C GLY A 383 -12.23 -2.51 -34.47
N MET A 384 -11.33 -2.44 -33.50
CA MET A 384 -10.47 -3.56 -33.07
C MET A 384 -11.03 -4.21 -31.80
N GLU A 385 -10.84 -5.51 -31.68
CA GLU A 385 -11.21 -6.25 -30.48
C GLU A 385 -10.32 -5.80 -29.28
N PRO A 386 -10.87 -5.55 -28.07
CA PRO A 386 -10.10 -4.98 -26.96
C PRO A 386 -8.87 -5.78 -26.52
N LEU A 387 -8.95 -7.10 -26.54
CA LEU A 387 -7.80 -7.96 -26.22
C LEU A 387 -6.74 -7.89 -27.31
N GLU A 388 -7.16 -7.89 -28.60
CA GLU A 388 -6.26 -7.76 -29.74
C GLU A 388 -5.53 -6.41 -29.72
N TYR A 389 -6.24 -5.34 -29.38
CA TYR A 389 -5.66 -3.99 -29.22
C TYR A 389 -4.54 -4.04 -28.16
N ARG A 390 -4.78 -4.62 -27.01
CA ARG A 390 -3.78 -4.77 -25.95
C ARG A 390 -2.60 -5.60 -26.42
N MET A 391 -2.85 -6.78 -27.00
CA MET A 391 -1.78 -7.63 -27.54
C MET A 391 -0.87 -6.91 -28.54
N LYS A 392 -1.40 -5.95 -29.29
CA LYS A 392 -0.65 -5.22 -30.32
C LYS A 392 0.13 -4.03 -29.77
N TYR A 393 -0.45 -3.25 -28.84
CA TYR A 393 0.07 -1.94 -28.44
C TYR A 393 0.60 -1.83 -27.02
N ILE A 394 0.45 -2.88 -26.18
CA ILE A 394 0.99 -2.87 -24.83
C ILE A 394 2.52 -2.88 -24.85
N MET A 395 3.15 -2.38 -23.80
CA MET A 395 4.60 -2.29 -23.64
C MET A 395 5.32 -3.57 -24.13
N PRO A 396 6.18 -3.47 -25.16
CA PRO A 396 6.84 -4.64 -25.73
C PRO A 396 8.06 -5.07 -24.90
N LYS A 397 8.53 -6.30 -25.14
CA LYS A 397 9.87 -6.72 -24.73
C LYS A 397 10.92 -5.74 -25.30
N GLY A 398 11.91 -5.41 -24.47
CA GLY A 398 12.98 -4.46 -24.83
C GLY A 398 12.64 -2.99 -24.58
N PHE A 399 11.42 -2.67 -24.14
CA PHE A 399 11.09 -1.31 -23.73
C PHE A 399 12.01 -0.88 -22.59
N HIS A 400 12.60 0.31 -22.72
CA HIS A 400 13.47 0.92 -21.73
C HIS A 400 12.90 2.28 -21.31
N ASP A 401 12.70 2.48 -20.02
CA ASP A 401 12.32 3.77 -19.46
C ASP A 401 13.56 4.55 -19.04
N GLY A 402 13.84 5.63 -19.76
CA GLY A 402 15.01 6.47 -19.50
C GLY A 402 15.00 7.19 -18.15
N PHE A 403 13.83 7.34 -17.51
CA PHE A 403 13.74 7.99 -16.19
C PHE A 403 14.09 7.03 -15.05
N SER A 404 13.45 5.87 -15.00
CA SER A 404 13.71 4.87 -13.95
C SER A 404 14.93 3.98 -14.24
N GLY A 405 15.38 3.93 -15.50
CA GLY A 405 16.40 2.99 -15.98
C GLY A 405 15.90 1.56 -16.11
N ASN A 406 14.61 1.31 -15.92
CA ASN A 406 14.03 -0.02 -16.02
C ASN A 406 13.98 -0.52 -17.47
N THR A 407 14.18 -1.81 -17.62
CA THR A 407 14.04 -2.50 -18.90
C THR A 407 13.06 -3.65 -18.78
N ASN A 408 12.15 -3.79 -19.74
CA ASN A 408 11.30 -4.96 -19.88
C ASN A 408 12.07 -6.08 -20.58
N TYR A 409 12.56 -7.06 -19.81
CA TYR A 409 13.41 -8.14 -20.33
C TYR A 409 12.63 -9.26 -21.04
N TYR A 410 11.32 -9.37 -20.78
CA TYR A 410 10.48 -10.47 -21.25
C TYR A 410 9.20 -9.97 -21.92
N ASP A 411 8.50 -10.81 -22.66
CA ASP A 411 7.20 -10.48 -23.23
C ASP A 411 6.04 -10.78 -22.27
N SER A 412 6.27 -10.52 -21.00
CA SER A 412 5.41 -10.92 -19.87
C SER A 412 3.96 -10.46 -20.00
N PHE A 413 3.72 -9.26 -20.57
CA PHE A 413 2.35 -8.79 -20.78
C PHE A 413 1.57 -9.70 -21.73
N ARG A 414 2.17 -10.06 -22.88
CA ARG A 414 1.50 -10.96 -23.85
C ARG A 414 1.33 -12.34 -23.29
N GLU A 415 2.35 -12.87 -22.61
CA GLU A 415 2.26 -14.18 -21.94
C GLU A 415 1.12 -14.20 -20.90
N CYS A 416 0.95 -13.13 -20.11
CA CYS A 416 -0.15 -12.99 -19.15
C CYS A 416 -1.52 -12.94 -19.88
N LEU A 417 -1.63 -12.13 -20.92
CA LEU A 417 -2.87 -11.96 -21.68
C LEU A 417 -3.28 -13.27 -22.38
N GLU A 418 -2.32 -13.97 -23.01
CA GLU A 418 -2.57 -15.28 -23.66
C GLU A 418 -3.03 -16.33 -22.63
N LYS A 419 -2.34 -16.43 -21.51
CA LYS A 419 -2.70 -17.36 -20.44
C LYS A 419 -4.08 -17.06 -19.85
N GLY A 420 -4.38 -15.80 -19.58
CA GLY A 420 -5.69 -15.37 -19.07
C GLY A 420 -6.82 -15.60 -20.09
N LYS A 421 -6.57 -15.33 -21.36
CA LYS A 421 -7.47 -15.60 -22.49
C LYS A 421 -7.90 -17.07 -22.50
N GLU A 422 -6.93 -17.99 -22.38
CA GLU A 422 -7.17 -19.42 -22.34
C GLU A 422 -8.03 -19.84 -21.12
N TYR A 423 -7.62 -19.41 -19.92
CA TYR A 423 -8.30 -19.80 -18.67
C TYR A 423 -9.74 -19.33 -18.57
N ILE A 424 -10.07 -18.17 -19.13
CA ILE A 424 -11.43 -17.64 -19.06
C ILE A 424 -12.28 -18.08 -20.26
N GLU A 425 -11.71 -18.76 -21.24
CA GLU A 425 -12.34 -19.13 -22.51
C GLU A 425 -12.83 -17.89 -23.29
N TYR A 426 -11.97 -16.87 -23.42
CA TYR A 426 -12.32 -15.54 -23.87
C TYR A 426 -13.05 -15.52 -25.21
N ASP A 427 -12.47 -16.10 -26.26
CA ASP A 427 -13.02 -16.06 -27.63
C ASP A 427 -14.39 -16.72 -27.70
N LYS A 428 -14.54 -17.91 -27.07
CA LYS A 428 -15.80 -18.66 -27.01
C LYS A 428 -16.90 -17.85 -26.34
N LYS A 429 -16.58 -17.23 -25.18
CA LYS A 429 -17.56 -16.43 -24.43
C LYS A 429 -17.90 -15.14 -25.15
N ARG A 430 -16.94 -14.49 -25.80
CA ARG A 430 -17.22 -13.32 -26.64
C ARG A 430 -18.21 -13.61 -27.73
N GLU A 431 -18.07 -14.75 -28.45
CA GLU A 431 -18.99 -15.17 -29.50
C GLU A 431 -20.37 -15.56 -28.93
N GLU A 432 -20.38 -16.27 -27.80
CA GLU A 432 -21.63 -16.68 -27.14
C GLU A 432 -22.41 -15.49 -26.63
N TYR A 433 -21.75 -14.58 -25.88
CA TYR A 433 -22.37 -13.45 -25.21
C TYR A 433 -22.82 -12.33 -26.17
N ALA A 434 -22.23 -12.25 -27.34
CA ALA A 434 -22.70 -11.34 -28.40
C ALA A 434 -24.16 -11.60 -28.84
N LYS A 435 -24.73 -12.75 -28.47
CA LYS A 435 -26.12 -13.13 -28.75
C LYS A 435 -27.09 -12.68 -27.66
N ASP A 436 -26.60 -12.18 -26.54
CA ASP A 436 -27.42 -11.74 -25.39
C ASP A 436 -28.00 -10.34 -25.67
N ILE A 437 -29.26 -10.27 -26.09
CA ILE A 437 -29.97 -9.02 -26.42
C ILE A 437 -31.13 -8.70 -25.46
N GLY A 438 -31.38 -9.59 -24.49
CA GLY A 438 -32.46 -9.47 -23.51
C GLY A 438 -32.16 -8.50 -22.36
N PRO A 439 -32.99 -8.52 -21.30
CA PRO A 439 -32.83 -7.69 -20.11
C PRO A 439 -31.63 -8.12 -19.25
N VAL A 440 -31.24 -9.39 -19.31
CA VAL A 440 -30.03 -9.92 -18.65
C VAL A 440 -29.01 -10.25 -19.73
N ARG A 441 -27.80 -9.69 -19.59
CA ARG A 441 -26.74 -9.85 -20.57
C ARG A 441 -25.43 -10.24 -19.90
N ARG A 442 -24.68 -11.13 -20.54
CA ARG A 442 -23.34 -11.51 -20.08
C ARG A 442 -22.27 -10.72 -20.84
N GLY A 443 -21.15 -10.52 -20.17
CA GLY A 443 -20.02 -9.84 -20.77
C GLY A 443 -18.69 -10.28 -20.19
N ILE A 444 -17.65 -10.15 -21.00
CA ILE A 444 -16.29 -10.48 -20.63
C ILE A 444 -15.38 -9.30 -20.91
N GLY A 445 -14.55 -8.94 -19.94
CA GLY A 445 -13.64 -7.81 -20.00
C GLY A 445 -12.23 -8.19 -19.60
N VAL A 446 -11.28 -7.39 -20.06
CA VAL A 446 -9.85 -7.53 -19.75
C VAL A 446 -9.27 -6.17 -19.39
N ALA A 447 -8.33 -6.16 -18.46
CA ALA A 447 -7.51 -4.99 -18.14
C ALA A 447 -6.09 -5.43 -17.79
N ALA A 448 -5.11 -4.61 -18.12
CA ALA A 448 -3.71 -4.87 -17.84
C ALA A 448 -3.20 -3.96 -16.72
N PHE A 449 -2.10 -4.35 -16.09
CA PHE A 449 -1.37 -3.51 -15.15
C PHE A 449 0.13 -3.72 -15.25
N TRP A 450 0.89 -2.68 -14.91
CA TRP A 450 2.26 -2.83 -14.50
C TRP A 450 2.49 -2.16 -13.15
N TYR A 451 3.60 -2.50 -12.49
CA TYR A 451 3.94 -1.92 -11.21
C TYR A 451 5.46 -1.87 -11.03
N ASN A 452 5.99 -0.72 -10.63
CA ASN A 452 7.37 -0.59 -10.24
C ASN A 452 7.62 -1.26 -8.89
N THR A 453 8.64 -2.10 -8.80
CA THR A 453 9.11 -2.67 -7.54
C THR A 453 9.94 -1.62 -6.81
N ALA A 454 9.57 -1.28 -5.56
CA ALA A 454 10.24 -0.24 -4.78
C ALA A 454 10.06 1.20 -5.35
N VAL A 455 10.82 2.18 -4.86
CA VAL A 455 10.66 3.61 -5.21
C VAL A 455 11.90 4.24 -5.86
N TYR A 456 12.98 3.48 -6.07
CA TYR A 456 14.15 3.98 -6.80
C TYR A 456 13.75 4.37 -8.24
N PRO A 457 14.25 5.48 -8.84
CA PRO A 457 15.27 6.41 -8.33
C PRO A 457 14.71 7.61 -7.56
N ILE A 458 13.41 7.69 -7.34
CA ILE A 458 12.73 8.87 -6.74
C ILE A 458 13.17 9.07 -5.29
N SER A 459 13.40 7.98 -4.54
CA SER A 459 13.79 8.01 -3.13
C SER A 459 14.83 6.95 -2.81
N LEU A 460 15.45 7.08 -1.62
CA LEU A 460 16.35 6.08 -1.07
C LEU A 460 15.66 4.73 -0.94
N GLU A 461 16.32 3.68 -1.42
CA GLU A 461 15.90 2.29 -1.25
C GLU A 461 17.02 1.44 -0.67
N THR A 462 16.90 1.15 0.61
CA THR A 462 17.90 0.41 1.37
C THR A 462 17.24 -0.61 2.29
N SER A 463 17.95 -1.68 2.60
CA SER A 463 17.58 -2.69 3.59
C SER A 463 18.82 -3.18 4.34
N SER A 464 18.68 -3.43 5.64
CA SER A 464 19.75 -3.96 6.49
C SER A 464 19.32 -5.26 7.15
N ASN A 465 20.27 -6.17 7.27
CA ASN A 465 20.09 -7.47 7.92
C ASN A 465 21.25 -7.78 8.83
N ARG A 466 20.94 -8.43 9.95
CA ARG A 466 21.90 -9.07 10.85
C ARG A 466 21.57 -10.55 10.98
N MET A 467 22.58 -11.41 10.86
CA MET A 467 22.47 -12.85 11.03
C MET A 467 23.46 -13.34 12.09
N LEU A 468 22.98 -14.21 12.98
CA LEU A 468 23.75 -14.80 14.05
C LEU A 468 23.68 -16.32 13.90
N LEU A 469 24.83 -16.99 13.91
CA LEU A 469 24.90 -18.45 14.00
C LEU A 469 24.68 -18.87 15.46
N ASN A 470 23.59 -19.56 15.74
CA ASN A 470 23.25 -20.07 17.05
C ASN A 470 24.04 -21.35 17.38
N LEU A 471 24.18 -21.65 18.67
CA LEU A 471 24.95 -22.82 19.15
C LEU A 471 24.39 -24.18 18.73
N ASP A 472 23.11 -24.22 18.36
CA ASP A 472 22.44 -25.41 17.81
C ASP A 472 22.59 -25.55 16.29
N GLY A 473 23.30 -24.62 15.63
CA GLY A 473 23.50 -24.61 14.18
C GLY A 473 22.39 -23.89 13.39
N THR A 474 21.36 -23.36 14.08
CA THR A 474 20.34 -22.51 13.47
C THR A 474 20.86 -21.08 13.26
N VAL A 475 20.11 -20.27 12.50
CA VAL A 475 20.44 -18.86 12.27
C VAL A 475 19.33 -17.97 12.79
N THR A 476 19.66 -17.03 13.67
CA THR A 476 18.76 -15.92 14.01
C THR A 476 18.96 -14.80 13.00
N MET A 477 17.85 -14.34 12.41
CA MET A 477 17.83 -13.22 11.46
C MET A 477 17.07 -12.04 12.03
N GLN A 478 17.67 -10.86 12.03
CA GLN A 478 17.06 -9.58 12.30
C GLN A 478 17.02 -8.77 11.01
N CYS A 479 15.82 -8.35 10.58
CA CYS A 479 15.60 -7.57 9.38
C CYS A 479 14.95 -6.23 9.73
N GLY A 480 15.37 -5.16 9.09
CA GLY A 480 14.73 -3.84 9.23
C GLY A 480 13.37 -3.74 8.54
N GLU A 481 13.02 -4.70 7.69
CA GLU A 481 11.76 -4.77 6.98
C GLU A 481 10.67 -5.46 7.82
N THR A 482 9.41 -5.05 7.64
CA THR A 482 8.34 -5.40 8.59
C THR A 482 7.36 -6.45 8.07
N GLU A 483 7.06 -7.46 8.91
CA GLU A 483 5.87 -8.31 8.75
C GLU A 483 4.62 -7.54 9.18
N ILE A 484 3.59 -7.50 8.32
CA ILE A 484 2.30 -6.83 8.56
C ILE A 484 1.09 -7.75 8.31
N GLY A 485 1.34 -9.05 8.21
CA GLY A 485 0.35 -10.08 7.89
C GLY A 485 0.55 -10.75 6.54
N GLN A 486 1.39 -10.19 5.66
CA GLN A 486 1.60 -10.66 4.28
C GLN A 486 2.44 -11.94 4.17
N GLY A 487 3.16 -12.34 5.23
CA GLY A 487 4.00 -13.55 5.23
C GLY A 487 5.47 -13.29 4.91
N ALA A 488 5.95 -12.07 5.09
CA ALA A 488 7.35 -11.70 4.85
C ALA A 488 8.34 -12.53 5.65
N ASP A 489 8.06 -12.78 6.95
CA ASP A 489 8.95 -13.57 7.82
C ASP A 489 9.20 -14.98 7.27
N THR A 490 8.18 -15.62 6.69
CA THR A 490 8.31 -16.94 6.06
C THR A 490 9.16 -16.87 4.80
N ALA A 491 8.90 -15.89 3.94
CA ALA A 491 9.71 -15.66 2.75
C ALA A 491 11.18 -15.38 3.09
N TYR A 492 11.44 -14.57 4.13
CA TYR A 492 12.79 -14.29 4.63
C TYR A 492 13.47 -15.53 5.20
N ALA A 493 12.73 -16.38 5.93
CA ALA A 493 13.27 -17.65 6.42
C ALA A 493 13.70 -18.57 5.26
N GLN A 494 12.85 -18.68 4.20
CA GLN A 494 13.19 -19.47 3.01
C GLN A 494 14.41 -18.90 2.26
N MET A 495 14.46 -17.59 2.03
CA MET A 495 15.56 -16.90 1.35
C MET A 495 16.87 -17.01 2.15
N THR A 496 16.81 -16.88 3.47
CA THR A 496 17.97 -17.01 4.36
C THR A 496 18.48 -18.45 4.38
N ALA A 497 17.59 -19.43 4.51
CA ALA A 497 17.97 -20.84 4.48
C ALA A 497 18.64 -21.23 3.15
N GLU A 498 18.12 -20.73 2.03
CA GLU A 498 18.72 -20.92 0.70
C GLU A 498 20.12 -20.27 0.64
N ALA A 499 20.21 -19.00 1.05
CA ALA A 499 21.45 -18.22 0.91
C ALA A 499 22.57 -18.69 1.84
N VAL A 500 22.25 -19.15 3.05
CA VAL A 500 23.24 -19.68 4.01
C VAL A 500 23.59 -21.13 3.71
N GLY A 501 22.71 -21.90 3.10
CA GLY A 501 22.88 -23.35 2.88
C GLY A 501 22.37 -24.20 4.05
N LEU A 502 21.31 -23.78 4.73
CA LEU A 502 20.67 -24.53 5.83
C LEU A 502 19.82 -25.68 5.27
N LYS A 503 19.46 -26.63 6.12
CA LYS A 503 18.65 -27.79 5.74
C LYS A 503 17.19 -27.41 5.47
N SER A 504 16.65 -26.51 6.30
CA SER A 504 15.24 -26.12 6.28
C SER A 504 15.09 -24.63 6.60
N TYR A 505 13.97 -24.03 6.16
CA TYR A 505 13.56 -22.69 6.61
C TYR A 505 13.23 -22.66 8.12
N HIS A 506 12.90 -23.79 8.73
CA HIS A 506 12.75 -23.91 10.17
C HIS A 506 14.03 -23.73 10.97
N ASP A 507 15.20 -23.83 10.31
CA ASP A 507 16.49 -23.56 10.93
C ASP A 507 16.79 -22.05 11.00
N VAL A 508 15.86 -21.19 10.54
CA VAL A 508 15.93 -19.74 10.63
C VAL A 508 14.93 -19.20 11.65
N ARG A 509 15.43 -18.40 12.59
CA ARG A 509 14.62 -17.66 13.57
C ARG A 509 14.54 -16.21 13.14
N VAL A 510 13.45 -15.85 12.44
CA VAL A 510 13.21 -14.45 12.07
C VAL A 510 12.67 -13.70 13.28
N VAL A 511 13.29 -12.56 13.62
CA VAL A 511 12.82 -11.68 14.69
C VAL A 511 11.78 -10.72 14.12
N SER A 512 10.51 -11.06 14.27
CA SER A 512 9.38 -10.33 13.70
C SER A 512 9.02 -9.02 14.44
N CYS A 513 9.43 -8.91 15.70
CA CYS A 513 9.23 -7.71 16.51
C CYS A 513 10.42 -6.77 16.32
N GLN A 514 10.27 -5.75 15.47
CA GLN A 514 11.31 -4.75 15.27
C GLN A 514 11.38 -3.81 16.47
N ASP A 515 12.61 -3.48 16.87
CA ASP A 515 12.95 -2.54 17.93
C ASP A 515 14.08 -1.63 17.40
N THR A 516 13.83 -0.35 17.32
CA THR A 516 14.76 0.61 16.70
C THR A 516 16.11 0.75 17.39
N ASP A 517 16.26 0.19 18.59
CA ASP A 517 17.54 0.15 19.30
C ASP A 517 18.35 -1.11 18.96
N ILE A 518 17.71 -2.19 18.52
CA ILE A 518 18.31 -3.51 18.36
C ILE A 518 18.31 -3.96 16.91
N THR A 519 17.19 -3.74 16.21
CA THR A 519 17.01 -4.20 14.83
C THR A 519 17.77 -3.30 13.84
N PRO A 520 18.51 -3.86 12.88
CA PRO A 520 19.13 -3.08 11.83
C PRO A 520 18.15 -2.16 11.12
N THR A 521 18.61 -0.99 10.67
CA THR A 521 17.75 0.01 10.05
C THR A 521 17.09 -0.51 8.78
N GLY A 522 15.79 -0.32 8.65
CA GLY A 522 15.01 -0.59 7.45
C GLY A 522 13.91 0.44 7.27
N LEU A 523 13.40 0.51 6.05
CA LEU A 523 12.38 1.51 5.68
C LEU A 523 10.96 0.99 5.89
N GLY A 524 10.79 -0.31 6.14
CA GLY A 524 9.51 -0.91 6.46
C GLY A 524 8.76 -1.53 5.26
N ALA A 525 7.45 -1.76 5.42
CA ALA A 525 6.61 -2.45 4.44
C ALA A 525 5.80 -1.46 3.59
N TYR A 526 6.23 -1.22 2.35
CA TYR A 526 5.53 -0.40 1.34
C TYR A 526 6.07 -0.69 -0.07
N ALA A 527 5.46 -0.14 -1.11
CA ALA A 527 5.89 -0.18 -2.52
C ALA A 527 6.28 -1.59 -3.02
N SER A 528 5.71 -2.64 -2.43
CA SER A 528 5.97 -4.06 -2.75
C SER A 528 7.47 -4.42 -2.83
N ARG A 529 8.30 -3.72 -2.04
CA ARG A 529 9.76 -3.72 -2.09
C ARG A 529 10.44 -4.91 -1.40
N GLN A 530 9.75 -5.54 -0.47
CA GLN A 530 10.39 -6.37 0.55
C GLN A 530 11.17 -7.56 -0.01
N THR A 531 10.58 -8.42 -0.83
CA THR A 531 11.31 -9.60 -1.38
C THR A 531 12.44 -9.20 -2.32
N TYR A 532 12.31 -8.07 -3.03
CA TYR A 532 13.33 -7.55 -3.92
C TYR A 532 14.48 -6.89 -3.13
N VAL A 533 14.18 -5.84 -2.34
CA VAL A 533 15.20 -5.05 -1.64
C VAL A 533 15.83 -5.83 -0.48
N ALA A 534 15.03 -6.48 0.38
CA ALA A 534 15.55 -7.32 1.44
C ALA A 534 16.28 -8.56 0.89
N GLY A 535 15.89 -9.06 -0.28
CA GLY A 535 16.59 -10.14 -0.96
C GLY A 535 18.07 -9.83 -1.20
N PHE A 536 18.41 -8.62 -1.60
CA PHE A 536 19.80 -8.18 -1.76
C PHE A 536 20.56 -8.19 -0.43
N SER A 537 19.99 -7.57 0.60
CA SER A 537 20.65 -7.52 1.92
C SER A 537 20.76 -8.91 2.56
N ILE A 538 19.75 -9.78 2.41
CA ILE A 538 19.79 -11.18 2.86
C ILE A 538 20.95 -11.92 2.18
N ARG A 539 21.04 -11.84 0.85
CA ARG A 539 22.10 -12.52 0.09
C ARG A 539 23.49 -12.02 0.47
N GLN A 540 23.65 -10.71 0.63
CA GLN A 540 24.92 -10.10 1.02
C GLN A 540 25.32 -10.50 2.45
N THR A 541 24.40 -10.40 3.42
CA THR A 541 24.67 -10.78 4.82
C THR A 541 24.95 -12.26 4.95
N ALA A 542 24.20 -13.12 4.23
CA ALA A 542 24.44 -14.56 4.20
C ALA A 542 25.82 -14.90 3.62
N ALA A 543 26.26 -14.20 2.57
CA ALA A 543 27.61 -14.40 2.01
C ALA A 543 28.70 -14.05 3.03
N LEU A 544 28.53 -12.94 3.77
CA LEU A 544 29.47 -12.56 4.85
C LEU A 544 29.45 -13.58 6.00
N LEU A 545 28.29 -14.05 6.41
CA LEU A 545 28.15 -15.07 7.44
C LEU A 545 28.83 -16.38 7.02
N ARG A 546 28.56 -16.86 5.80
CA ARG A 546 29.20 -18.06 5.22
C ARG A 546 30.73 -17.92 5.20
N GLN A 547 31.23 -16.76 4.77
CA GLN A 547 32.66 -16.49 4.74
C GLN A 547 33.28 -16.65 6.14
N LYS A 548 32.70 -16.04 7.17
CA LYS A 548 33.18 -16.16 8.56
C LYS A 548 33.10 -17.60 9.06
N ILE A 549 32.00 -18.32 8.81
CA ILE A 549 31.87 -19.73 9.16
C ILE A 549 32.98 -20.57 8.52
N LEU A 550 33.21 -20.41 7.22
CA LEU A 550 34.24 -21.18 6.50
C LEU A 550 35.66 -20.79 6.88
N GLN A 551 35.92 -19.51 7.21
CA GLN A 551 37.18 -19.06 7.77
C GLN A 551 37.49 -19.71 9.13
N TYR A 552 36.48 -19.79 10.01
CA TYR A 552 36.65 -20.49 11.27
C TYR A 552 36.82 -22.00 11.05
N ALA A 553 36.07 -22.60 10.15
CA ALA A 553 36.23 -24.03 9.77
C ALA A 553 37.62 -24.36 9.25
N THR A 554 38.33 -23.43 8.58
CA THR A 554 39.70 -23.63 8.14
C THR A 554 40.65 -23.91 9.32
N LYS A 555 40.44 -23.25 10.47
CA LYS A 555 41.24 -23.48 11.69
C LYS A 555 41.04 -24.91 12.24
N LEU A 556 39.85 -25.45 12.12
CA LEU A 556 39.44 -26.75 12.67
C LEU A 556 39.79 -27.92 11.71
N THR A 557 39.58 -27.73 10.43
CA THR A 557 39.66 -28.79 9.41
C THR A 557 40.94 -28.79 8.61
N ARG A 558 41.73 -27.71 8.69
CA ARG A 558 42.90 -27.43 7.86
C ARG A 558 42.63 -27.43 6.34
N GLN A 559 41.35 -27.27 5.95
CA GLN A 559 40.94 -27.11 4.56
C GLN A 559 40.90 -25.62 4.19
N ALA A 560 41.29 -25.29 2.97
CA ALA A 560 41.13 -23.93 2.47
C ALA A 560 39.63 -23.59 2.30
N VAL A 561 39.26 -22.32 2.52
CA VAL A 561 37.86 -21.84 2.33
C VAL A 561 37.34 -22.21 0.94
N SER A 562 38.18 -22.09 -0.11
CA SER A 562 37.82 -22.43 -1.50
C SER A 562 37.37 -23.89 -1.69
N ASN A 563 37.87 -24.80 -0.85
CA ASN A 563 37.62 -26.23 -0.92
C ASN A 563 36.40 -26.67 -0.10
N MET A 564 35.79 -25.75 0.66
CA MET A 564 34.65 -26.04 1.52
C MET A 564 33.39 -25.31 1.03
N ASP A 565 32.25 -25.86 1.39
CA ASP A 565 30.95 -25.25 1.20
C ASP A 565 30.01 -25.57 2.38
N ILE A 566 28.88 -24.85 2.48
CA ILE A 566 27.84 -25.14 3.46
C ILE A 566 26.61 -25.68 2.70
N VAL A 567 26.27 -26.91 3.00
CA VAL A 567 25.14 -27.62 2.37
C VAL A 567 24.31 -28.32 3.44
N ASP A 568 23.01 -28.07 3.44
CA ASP A 568 22.04 -28.66 4.39
C ASP A 568 22.52 -28.65 5.86
N GLY A 569 23.07 -27.49 6.29
CA GLY A 569 23.52 -27.27 7.67
C GLY A 569 24.84 -27.96 8.04
N ASN A 570 25.58 -28.44 7.04
CA ASN A 570 26.89 -29.06 7.21
C ASN A 570 27.96 -28.36 6.39
N ILE A 571 29.17 -28.33 6.91
CA ILE A 571 30.35 -27.93 6.16
C ILE A 571 30.87 -29.17 5.42
N ILE A 572 30.95 -29.08 4.11
CA ILE A 572 31.37 -30.17 3.24
C ILE A 572 32.63 -29.81 2.47
N ARG A 573 33.38 -30.81 2.06
CA ARG A 573 34.47 -30.67 1.08
C ARG A 573 33.90 -30.71 -0.33
N LYS A 574 34.17 -29.69 -1.16
CA LYS A 574 33.56 -29.57 -2.51
C LYS A 574 33.91 -30.72 -3.46
N GLY A 575 35.10 -31.31 -3.35
CA GLY A 575 35.57 -32.28 -4.32
C GLY A 575 34.79 -33.61 -4.31
N ASP A 576 34.40 -34.09 -3.13
CA ASP A 576 33.75 -35.39 -2.93
C ASP A 576 32.46 -35.32 -2.10
N GLY A 577 32.05 -34.13 -1.63
CA GLY A 577 30.87 -33.94 -0.80
C GLY A 577 31.01 -34.47 0.64
N MET A 578 32.21 -34.84 1.07
CA MET A 578 32.45 -35.37 2.41
C MET A 578 32.05 -34.32 3.47
N VAL A 579 31.20 -34.71 4.42
CA VAL A 579 30.85 -33.88 5.57
C VAL A 579 32.08 -33.79 6.50
N LEU A 580 32.55 -32.58 6.73
CA LEU A 580 33.66 -32.29 7.62
C LEU A 580 33.18 -32.07 9.05
N MET A 581 32.09 -31.32 9.22
CA MET A 581 31.44 -31.05 10.49
C MET A 581 30.08 -30.42 10.29
N SER A 582 29.19 -30.46 11.32
CA SER A 582 27.95 -29.73 11.32
C SER A 582 28.14 -28.25 11.68
N LEU A 583 27.18 -27.38 11.32
CA LEU A 583 27.14 -25.98 11.81
C LEU A 583 27.02 -25.91 13.32
N LYS A 584 26.31 -26.86 13.95
CA LYS A 584 26.22 -26.98 15.40
C LYS A 584 27.57 -27.21 16.06
N ASP A 585 28.35 -28.21 15.58
CA ASP A 585 29.66 -28.53 16.16
C ASP A 585 30.63 -27.36 15.96
N LEU A 586 30.59 -26.70 14.79
CA LEU A 586 31.37 -25.49 14.54
C LEU A 586 31.00 -24.36 15.51
N ALA A 587 29.71 -24.06 15.65
CA ALA A 587 29.27 -22.97 16.50
C ALA A 587 29.62 -23.20 17.99
N MET A 588 29.44 -24.42 18.47
CA MET A 588 29.82 -24.82 19.83
C MET A 588 31.32 -24.69 20.03
N THR A 589 32.12 -25.17 19.07
CA THR A 589 33.57 -25.08 19.15
C THR A 589 34.03 -23.61 19.07
N ALA A 590 33.47 -22.81 18.18
CA ALA A 590 33.79 -21.39 18.05
C ALA A 590 33.52 -20.62 19.34
N GLN A 591 32.39 -20.84 19.98
CA GLN A 591 31.99 -20.12 21.19
C GLN A 591 32.82 -20.54 22.43
N TYR A 592 33.10 -21.81 22.57
CA TYR A 592 33.72 -22.35 23.80
C TYR A 592 35.18 -22.74 23.67
N ASN A 593 35.85 -22.39 22.58
CA ASN A 593 37.29 -22.54 22.45
C ASN A 593 38.01 -21.51 23.31
N ALA A 594 38.64 -21.97 24.40
CA ALA A 594 39.33 -21.10 25.34
C ALA A 594 40.49 -20.30 24.74
N ALA A 595 41.06 -20.76 23.64
CA ALA A 595 42.19 -20.08 22.96
C ALA A 595 41.70 -19.06 21.92
N ASP A 596 40.53 -19.24 21.35
CA ASP A 596 40.08 -18.44 20.19
C ASP A 596 38.52 -18.46 20.15
N SER A 597 37.91 -17.87 21.18
CA SER A 597 36.45 -17.79 21.28
C SER A 597 35.91 -16.74 20.31
N GLU A 598 34.90 -17.13 19.51
CA GLU A 598 34.23 -16.25 18.57
C GLU A 598 32.73 -16.57 18.49
N HIS A 599 31.88 -15.54 18.64
CA HIS A 599 30.46 -15.64 18.29
C HIS A 599 30.27 -15.17 16.84
N ILE A 600 29.94 -16.09 15.94
CA ILE A 600 29.93 -15.83 14.51
C ILE A 600 28.68 -15.09 14.11
N THR A 601 28.85 -13.84 13.70
CA THR A 601 27.76 -12.94 13.29
C THR A 601 28.13 -12.15 12.03
N ALA A 602 27.13 -11.75 11.26
CA ALA A 602 27.32 -10.86 10.12
C ALA A 602 26.19 -9.82 10.06
N GLU A 603 26.51 -8.62 9.63
CA GLU A 603 25.56 -7.54 9.39
C GLU A 603 25.94 -6.80 8.12
N SER A 604 24.96 -6.42 7.31
CA SER A 604 25.18 -5.57 6.16
C SER A 604 23.96 -4.76 5.79
N THR A 605 24.21 -3.64 5.11
CA THR A 605 23.21 -2.78 4.48
C THR A 605 23.41 -2.82 2.98
N TYR A 606 22.34 -2.96 2.22
CA TYR A 606 22.37 -2.88 0.77
C TYR A 606 21.44 -1.78 0.27
N THR A 607 21.95 -0.93 -0.62
CA THR A 607 21.18 0.11 -1.30
C THR A 607 21.05 -0.27 -2.76
N ILE A 608 19.80 -0.44 -3.24
CA ILE A 608 19.57 -0.76 -4.66
C ILE A 608 19.80 0.46 -5.54
N ARG A 609 20.17 0.21 -6.81
CA ARG A 609 20.41 1.23 -7.83
C ARG A 609 19.66 0.97 -9.14
N ASN A 610 18.68 0.10 -9.09
CA ASN A 610 17.78 -0.24 -10.18
C ASN A 610 16.44 -0.67 -9.61
N ASN A 611 15.48 -0.78 -10.48
CA ASN A 611 14.10 -1.16 -10.17
C ASN A 611 13.71 -2.31 -11.10
N ALA A 612 12.52 -2.86 -10.95
CA ALA A 612 11.99 -3.94 -11.77
C ALA A 612 10.52 -3.71 -12.08
N TYR A 613 10.09 -4.12 -13.27
CA TYR A 613 8.68 -4.12 -13.64
C TYR A 613 8.02 -5.45 -13.27
N SER A 614 6.90 -5.38 -12.56
CA SER A 614 5.95 -6.48 -12.41
C SER A 614 4.76 -6.25 -13.33
N PHE A 615 4.27 -7.29 -13.96
CA PHE A 615 3.25 -7.22 -14.99
C PHE A 615 2.09 -8.14 -14.67
N GLY A 616 0.93 -7.85 -15.26
CA GLY A 616 -0.20 -8.76 -15.21
C GLY A 616 -1.44 -8.22 -15.88
N CYS A 617 -2.48 -9.03 -15.83
CA CYS A 617 -3.79 -8.68 -16.33
C CYS A 617 -4.88 -9.33 -15.46
N THR A 618 -6.07 -8.76 -15.52
CA THR A 618 -7.27 -9.37 -14.95
C THR A 618 -8.32 -9.55 -16.05
N PHE A 619 -8.96 -10.70 -16.05
CA PHE A 619 -10.15 -10.96 -16.86
C PHE A 619 -11.34 -11.12 -15.94
N ALA A 620 -12.47 -10.52 -16.32
CA ALA A 620 -13.73 -10.59 -15.59
C ALA A 620 -14.86 -11.06 -16.49
N ASP A 621 -15.67 -11.98 -15.97
CA ASP A 621 -16.88 -12.49 -16.58
C ASP A 621 -18.06 -12.09 -15.72
N VAL A 622 -18.98 -11.32 -16.28
CA VAL A 622 -20.11 -10.73 -15.56
C VAL A 622 -21.46 -11.08 -16.20
N GLU A 623 -22.48 -11.06 -15.37
CA GLU A 623 -23.87 -11.03 -15.76
C GLU A 623 -24.48 -9.70 -15.29
N VAL A 624 -25.11 -8.97 -16.19
CA VAL A 624 -25.72 -7.67 -15.95
C VAL A 624 -27.23 -7.81 -16.10
N ASP A 625 -27.96 -7.66 -14.99
CA ASP A 625 -29.41 -7.52 -14.96
C ASP A 625 -29.73 -6.03 -15.10
N ILE A 626 -30.12 -5.61 -16.31
CA ILE A 626 -30.31 -4.20 -16.65
C ILE A 626 -31.50 -3.60 -15.89
N PRO A 627 -32.70 -4.22 -15.85
CA PRO A 627 -33.83 -3.71 -15.07
C PRO A 627 -33.57 -3.56 -13.58
N MET A 628 -32.78 -4.49 -13.00
CA MET A 628 -32.46 -4.48 -11.59
C MET A 628 -31.22 -3.62 -11.28
N CYS A 629 -30.56 -3.09 -12.31
CA CYS A 629 -29.28 -2.37 -12.18
C CYS A 629 -28.26 -3.15 -11.33
N LYS A 630 -28.12 -4.46 -11.60
CA LYS A 630 -27.30 -5.37 -10.82
C LYS A 630 -26.24 -6.03 -11.67
N VAL A 631 -25.01 -6.02 -11.17
CA VAL A 631 -23.89 -6.80 -11.73
C VAL A 631 -23.61 -8.00 -10.84
N THR A 632 -23.51 -9.17 -11.44
CA THR A 632 -23.07 -10.39 -10.78
C THR A 632 -21.74 -10.82 -11.42
N LEU A 633 -20.68 -10.81 -10.64
CA LEU A 633 -19.37 -11.28 -11.07
C LEU A 633 -19.37 -12.82 -11.06
N LYS A 634 -19.28 -13.46 -12.23
CA LYS A 634 -19.36 -14.91 -12.37
C LYS A 634 -18.00 -15.59 -12.23
N LYS A 635 -16.96 -14.96 -12.77
CA LYS A 635 -15.58 -15.43 -12.72
C LYS A 635 -14.62 -14.25 -12.82
N ILE A 636 -13.51 -14.33 -12.12
CA ILE A 636 -12.41 -13.36 -12.22
C ILE A 636 -11.08 -14.10 -12.14
N ILE A 637 -10.16 -13.74 -13.03
CA ILE A 637 -8.83 -14.35 -13.11
C ILE A 637 -7.80 -13.23 -13.11
N ASN A 638 -6.82 -13.30 -12.22
CA ASN A 638 -5.61 -12.47 -12.27
C ASN A 638 -4.42 -13.33 -12.69
N VAL A 639 -3.75 -12.93 -13.76
CA VAL A 639 -2.49 -13.54 -14.21
C VAL A 639 -1.37 -12.57 -13.94
N HIS A 640 -0.36 -13.01 -13.21
CA HIS A 640 0.68 -12.14 -12.66
C HIS A 640 2.09 -12.66 -12.95
N ASP A 641 2.97 -11.81 -13.47
CA ASP A 641 4.41 -12.01 -13.50
C ASP A 641 5.07 -11.19 -12.38
N CYS A 642 5.33 -11.84 -11.26
CA CYS A 642 6.11 -11.29 -10.14
C CYS A 642 7.54 -11.87 -10.09
N GLY A 643 8.05 -12.36 -11.21
CA GLY A 643 9.31 -13.06 -11.29
C GLY A 643 9.25 -14.43 -10.62
N LYS A 644 10.32 -14.85 -9.99
CA LYS A 644 10.36 -16.13 -9.29
C LYS A 644 9.55 -16.09 -8.00
N LEU A 645 8.66 -17.05 -7.83
CA LEU A 645 7.89 -17.23 -6.61
C LEU A 645 8.80 -17.74 -5.47
N ILE A 646 8.80 -17.05 -4.33
CA ILE A 646 9.51 -17.52 -3.12
C ILE A 646 8.66 -18.59 -2.42
N ASN A 647 7.37 -18.29 -2.21
CA ASN A 647 6.40 -19.20 -1.64
C ASN A 647 5.08 -19.08 -2.45
N PRO A 648 4.77 -20.06 -3.31
CA PRO A 648 3.59 -19.99 -4.17
C PRO A 648 2.27 -19.79 -3.43
N ALA A 649 2.03 -20.48 -2.32
CA ALA A 649 0.79 -20.35 -1.55
C ALA A 649 0.63 -18.95 -0.94
N LEU A 650 1.71 -18.33 -0.44
CA LEU A 650 1.67 -16.96 0.07
C LEU A 650 1.50 -15.95 -1.07
N ALA A 651 2.07 -16.21 -2.23
CA ALA A 651 1.89 -15.38 -3.42
C ALA A 651 0.43 -15.39 -3.89
N GLU A 652 -0.18 -16.56 -3.99
CA GLU A 652 -1.59 -16.73 -4.31
C GLU A 652 -2.51 -15.97 -3.34
N ALA A 653 -2.25 -16.09 -2.03
CA ALA A 653 -3.00 -15.36 -1.00
C ALA A 653 -2.90 -13.83 -1.17
N GLN A 654 -1.74 -13.30 -1.60
CA GLN A 654 -1.59 -11.87 -1.90
C GLN A 654 -2.41 -11.46 -3.14
N VAL A 655 -2.46 -12.29 -4.17
CA VAL A 655 -3.27 -12.05 -5.36
C VAL A 655 -4.76 -12.05 -5.01
N HIS A 656 -5.25 -13.05 -4.27
CA HIS A 656 -6.65 -13.11 -3.83
C HIS A 656 -7.05 -11.89 -3.01
N GLY A 657 -6.22 -11.46 -2.04
CA GLY A 657 -6.48 -10.26 -1.26
C GLY A 657 -6.47 -8.97 -2.08
N GLY A 658 -5.65 -8.88 -3.14
CA GLY A 658 -5.65 -7.75 -4.08
C GLY A 658 -6.90 -7.73 -4.96
N MET A 659 -7.31 -8.89 -5.48
CA MET A 659 -8.53 -9.05 -6.27
C MET A 659 -9.78 -8.67 -5.46
N SER A 660 -9.87 -9.12 -4.20
CA SER A 660 -10.98 -8.76 -3.31
C SER A 660 -11.10 -7.24 -3.14
N MET A 661 -9.99 -6.53 -2.87
CA MET A 661 -9.99 -5.07 -2.82
C MET A 661 -10.40 -4.43 -4.16
N ALA A 662 -9.96 -4.98 -5.28
CA ALA A 662 -10.31 -4.47 -6.61
C ALA A 662 -11.80 -4.67 -6.95
N ILE A 663 -12.41 -5.76 -6.51
CA ILE A 663 -13.86 -6.01 -6.64
C ILE A 663 -14.64 -4.97 -5.83
N GLY A 664 -14.29 -4.76 -4.56
CA GLY A 664 -14.91 -3.75 -3.71
C GLY A 664 -14.77 -2.34 -4.29
N PHE A 665 -13.56 -1.96 -4.71
CA PHE A 665 -13.28 -0.68 -5.36
C PHE A 665 -14.11 -0.48 -6.65
N GLY A 666 -14.31 -1.56 -7.43
CA GLY A 666 -15.08 -1.53 -8.67
C GLY A 666 -16.60 -1.47 -8.50
N LEU A 667 -17.15 -2.09 -7.45
CA LEU A 667 -18.59 -2.36 -7.37
C LEU A 667 -19.30 -1.76 -6.14
N SER A 668 -18.63 -1.55 -4.99
CA SER A 668 -19.36 -1.27 -3.75
C SER A 668 -18.71 -0.28 -2.79
N GLU A 669 -17.39 -0.15 -2.77
CA GLU A 669 -16.71 0.63 -1.74
C GLU A 669 -16.62 2.12 -2.08
N GLN A 670 -17.19 2.95 -1.22
CA GLN A 670 -17.11 4.40 -1.30
C GLN A 670 -17.36 5.01 0.07
N LEU A 671 -16.50 5.91 0.52
CA LEU A 671 -16.77 6.77 1.67
C LEU A 671 -17.57 7.99 1.20
N LEU A 672 -18.77 8.13 1.77
CA LEU A 672 -19.72 9.19 1.42
C LEU A 672 -19.63 10.35 2.42
N PHE A 673 -19.80 11.57 1.94
CA PHE A 673 -19.76 12.77 2.75
C PHE A 673 -21.05 13.60 2.59
N ASP A 674 -21.55 14.15 3.69
CA ASP A 674 -22.62 15.14 3.67
C ASP A 674 -22.06 16.47 3.13
N GLU A 675 -22.61 16.94 2.03
CA GLU A 675 -22.13 18.17 1.38
C GLU A 675 -22.36 19.45 2.20
N LYS A 676 -23.25 19.42 3.19
CA LYS A 676 -23.60 20.58 4.04
C LYS A 676 -22.75 20.66 5.29
N THR A 677 -22.21 19.54 5.78
CA THR A 677 -21.50 19.46 7.04
C THR A 677 -20.08 18.89 6.93
N GLY A 678 -19.72 18.30 5.79
CA GLY A 678 -18.47 17.57 5.60
C GLY A 678 -18.38 16.24 6.37
N ARG A 679 -19.43 15.83 7.07
CA ARG A 679 -19.48 14.64 7.89
C ARG A 679 -19.48 13.37 7.02
N PRO A 680 -18.62 12.35 7.34
CA PRO A 680 -18.77 11.02 6.75
C PRO A 680 -20.12 10.38 7.11
N LEU A 681 -20.84 9.85 6.11
CA LEU A 681 -22.18 9.29 6.27
C LEU A 681 -22.18 7.80 6.56
N ASN A 682 -21.15 7.07 6.15
CA ASN A 682 -21.03 5.62 6.25
C ASN A 682 -19.70 5.20 6.89
N ASN A 683 -19.40 5.75 8.05
CA ASN A 683 -18.14 5.58 8.76
C ASN A 683 -18.08 4.32 9.65
N ASN A 684 -18.73 3.24 9.25
CA ASN A 684 -18.75 1.98 9.97
C ASN A 684 -18.91 0.79 8.99
N LEU A 685 -18.60 -0.44 9.44
CA LEU A 685 -18.67 -1.63 8.58
C LEU A 685 -20.08 -2.14 8.30
N LEU A 686 -21.12 -1.56 8.90
CA LEU A 686 -22.51 -1.85 8.53
C LEU A 686 -22.90 -1.09 7.25
N ASP A 687 -22.53 0.19 7.17
CA ASP A 687 -22.95 1.09 6.08
C ASP A 687 -21.91 1.16 4.95
N TYR A 688 -20.62 1.06 5.26
CA TYR A 688 -19.54 0.93 4.28
C TYR A 688 -19.49 -0.51 3.74
N LYS A 689 -19.72 -0.69 2.45
CA LYS A 689 -19.96 -2.00 1.85
C LYS A 689 -18.68 -2.66 1.37
N LEU A 690 -17.98 -3.33 2.30
CA LEU A 690 -16.95 -4.30 1.92
C LEU A 690 -17.58 -5.53 1.27
N SER A 691 -16.93 -6.04 0.23
CA SER A 691 -17.33 -7.31 -0.39
C SER A 691 -17.15 -8.47 0.60
N THR A 692 -18.15 -9.34 0.67
CA THR A 692 -18.14 -10.55 1.50
C THR A 692 -17.84 -11.80 0.66
N PHE A 693 -17.72 -12.97 1.29
CA PHE A 693 -17.59 -14.24 0.58
C PHE A 693 -18.75 -14.53 -0.38
N MET A 694 -19.94 -13.98 -0.10
CA MET A 694 -21.12 -14.18 -0.96
C MET A 694 -21.10 -13.29 -2.21
N ASP A 695 -20.31 -12.22 -2.18
CA ASP A 695 -20.18 -11.27 -3.30
C ASP A 695 -19.06 -11.67 -4.26
N HIS A 696 -18.19 -12.60 -3.84
CA HIS A 696 -17.07 -13.06 -4.65
C HIS A 696 -17.38 -14.35 -5.39
N PRO A 697 -17.02 -14.46 -6.67
CA PRO A 697 -16.87 -15.77 -7.33
C PRO A 697 -15.62 -16.48 -6.79
N HIS A 698 -15.31 -17.65 -7.33
CA HIS A 698 -13.98 -18.23 -7.15
C HIS A 698 -12.91 -17.27 -7.70
N LEU A 699 -11.98 -16.87 -6.84
CA LEU A 699 -10.86 -16.03 -7.22
C LEU A 699 -9.73 -16.90 -7.79
N GLU A 700 -9.40 -16.71 -9.05
CA GLU A 700 -8.38 -17.49 -9.73
C GLU A 700 -7.09 -16.69 -9.86
N ALA A 701 -5.99 -17.19 -9.30
CA ALA A 701 -4.67 -16.62 -9.42
C ALA A 701 -3.76 -17.49 -10.26
N GLN A 702 -3.16 -16.94 -11.30
CA GLN A 702 -2.22 -17.63 -12.17
C GLN A 702 -0.92 -16.86 -12.27
N PHE A 703 0.20 -17.57 -12.41
CA PHE A 703 1.53 -16.97 -12.45
C PHE A 703 2.28 -17.30 -13.74
N ILE A 704 3.02 -16.30 -14.21
CA ILE A 704 4.13 -16.43 -15.15
C ILE A 704 5.41 -16.18 -14.35
N GLU A 705 6.37 -17.08 -14.43
CA GLU A 705 7.64 -16.94 -13.72
C GLU A 705 8.75 -16.53 -14.70
N ASN A 706 8.89 -15.23 -14.94
CA ASN A 706 10.01 -14.62 -15.65
C ASN A 706 10.96 -13.98 -14.65
N PRO A 707 12.04 -14.70 -14.19
CA PRO A 707 12.93 -14.21 -13.15
C PRO A 707 13.57 -12.88 -13.52
N GLU A 708 13.49 -11.90 -12.62
CA GLU A 708 14.11 -10.59 -12.81
C GLU A 708 15.63 -10.70 -12.76
N PRO A 709 16.35 -10.36 -13.85
CA PRO A 709 17.82 -10.51 -13.90
C PRO A 709 18.54 -9.66 -12.86
N THR A 710 17.96 -8.53 -12.46
CA THR A 710 18.55 -7.61 -11.49
C THR A 710 18.26 -8.02 -10.03
N SER A 711 17.37 -8.98 -9.80
CA SER A 711 17.00 -9.45 -8.47
C SER A 711 17.87 -10.65 -8.03
N PRO A 712 18.33 -10.69 -6.77
CA PRO A 712 19.16 -11.79 -6.28
C PRO A 712 18.42 -13.14 -6.20
N PHE A 713 17.10 -13.11 -6.09
CA PHE A 713 16.24 -14.31 -6.10
C PHE A 713 15.26 -14.32 -7.29
N GLY A 714 15.42 -13.41 -8.25
CA GLY A 714 14.57 -13.32 -9.43
C GLY A 714 13.17 -12.75 -9.16
N THR A 715 12.92 -12.15 -8.00
CA THR A 715 11.60 -11.62 -7.58
C THR A 715 11.31 -10.24 -8.15
N LYS A 716 10.02 -9.90 -8.28
CA LYS A 716 9.48 -8.56 -8.58
C LYS A 716 8.33 -8.24 -7.62
N ALA A 717 7.69 -7.08 -7.77
CA ALA A 717 6.54 -6.67 -6.95
C ALA A 717 5.38 -7.67 -7.02
N LEU A 718 4.73 -7.91 -5.89
CA LEU A 718 3.57 -8.78 -5.77
C LEU A 718 2.49 -8.20 -4.84
N GLY A 719 2.87 -7.52 -3.76
CA GLY A 719 1.93 -7.14 -2.69
C GLY A 719 0.81 -6.19 -3.13
N GLU A 720 1.09 -5.24 -4.01
CA GLU A 720 0.17 -4.18 -4.42
C GLU A 720 -0.43 -4.37 -5.82
N PRO A 721 0.31 -4.86 -6.83
CA PRO A 721 -0.17 -4.94 -8.20
C PRO A 721 -1.51 -5.63 -8.41
N PRO A 722 -1.86 -6.73 -7.70
CA PRO A 722 -3.13 -7.42 -7.90
C PRO A 722 -4.39 -6.59 -7.64
N ALA A 723 -4.25 -5.45 -6.95
CA ALA A 723 -5.35 -4.52 -6.71
C ALA A 723 -5.61 -3.55 -7.87
N CYS A 724 -4.79 -3.55 -8.94
CA CYS A 724 -4.83 -2.51 -9.97
C CYS A 724 -5.86 -2.74 -11.06
N SER A 725 -5.94 -3.94 -11.63
CA SER A 725 -6.69 -4.19 -12.88
C SER A 725 -8.07 -4.83 -12.72
N GLY A 726 -8.51 -5.17 -11.49
CA GLY A 726 -9.82 -5.83 -11.30
C GLY A 726 -11.00 -4.91 -11.60
N ALA A 727 -10.98 -3.69 -11.10
CA ALA A 727 -12.06 -2.73 -11.35
C ALA A 727 -12.24 -2.37 -12.84
N PRO A 728 -11.17 -2.03 -13.59
CA PRO A 728 -11.31 -1.79 -15.04
C PRO A 728 -11.72 -3.06 -15.81
N ALA A 729 -11.26 -4.26 -15.43
CA ALA A 729 -11.71 -5.50 -16.07
C ALA A 729 -13.22 -5.72 -15.90
N ILE A 730 -13.77 -5.47 -14.71
CA ILE A 730 -15.20 -5.54 -14.44
C ILE A 730 -15.96 -4.49 -15.27
N ARG A 731 -15.47 -3.23 -15.29
CA ARG A 731 -16.05 -2.16 -16.12
C ARG A 731 -16.09 -2.53 -17.61
N ASN A 732 -15.01 -3.08 -18.11
CA ASN A 732 -14.89 -3.47 -19.51
C ASN A 732 -15.80 -4.66 -19.84
N ALA A 733 -16.02 -5.58 -18.88
CA ALA A 733 -17.00 -6.65 -19.01
C ALA A 733 -18.44 -6.12 -19.08
N ILE A 734 -18.79 -5.14 -18.26
CA ILE A 734 -20.10 -4.47 -18.30
C ILE A 734 -20.29 -3.73 -19.62
N TYR A 735 -19.23 -3.03 -20.10
CA TYR A 735 -19.23 -2.37 -21.40
C TYR A 735 -19.48 -3.35 -22.54
N ASN A 736 -18.82 -4.51 -22.48
CA ASN A 736 -19.05 -5.59 -23.45
C ASN A 736 -20.50 -6.11 -23.42
N ALA A 737 -21.08 -6.31 -22.23
CA ALA A 737 -22.45 -6.82 -22.06
C ALA A 737 -23.51 -5.85 -22.56
N THR A 738 -23.35 -4.55 -22.31
CA THR A 738 -24.40 -3.55 -22.45
C THR A 738 -24.17 -2.53 -23.57
N GLY A 739 -22.93 -2.36 -24.00
CA GLY A 739 -22.53 -1.29 -24.94
C GLY A 739 -22.43 0.08 -24.28
N VAL A 740 -22.67 0.19 -22.96
CA VAL A 740 -22.67 1.45 -22.19
C VAL A 740 -21.31 1.62 -21.49
N ALA A 741 -20.60 2.68 -21.83
CA ALA A 741 -19.37 3.09 -21.17
C ALA A 741 -19.70 3.69 -19.80
N ILE A 742 -19.14 3.13 -18.73
CA ILE A 742 -19.30 3.63 -17.36
C ILE A 742 -17.95 4.18 -16.90
N ASP A 743 -17.91 5.48 -16.62
CA ASP A 743 -16.68 6.23 -16.38
C ASP A 743 -16.48 6.56 -14.90
N THR A 744 -17.24 5.90 -14.02
CA THR A 744 -17.18 6.12 -12.57
C THR A 744 -17.23 4.80 -11.84
N VAL A 745 -16.34 4.61 -10.88
CA VAL A 745 -16.37 3.54 -9.88
C VAL A 745 -16.64 4.15 -8.50
N PRO A 746 -17.27 3.38 -7.57
CA PRO A 746 -17.83 2.06 -7.75
C PRO A 746 -19.05 2.06 -8.66
N ILE A 747 -19.22 1.00 -9.45
CA ILE A 747 -20.35 0.80 -10.36
C ILE A 747 -21.55 0.32 -9.54
N THR A 748 -22.12 1.24 -8.76
CA THR A 748 -23.27 0.97 -7.90
C THR A 748 -24.58 0.90 -8.69
N PRO A 749 -25.69 0.36 -8.12
CA PRO A 749 -27.00 0.40 -8.75
C PRO A 749 -27.44 1.81 -9.18
N HIS A 750 -27.05 2.86 -8.43
CA HIS A 750 -27.36 4.25 -8.80
C HIS A 750 -26.63 4.71 -10.06
N VAL A 751 -25.34 4.35 -10.16
CA VAL A 751 -24.52 4.65 -11.35
C VAL A 751 -25.08 3.90 -12.56
N LEU A 752 -25.38 2.61 -12.41
CA LEU A 752 -25.97 1.79 -13.46
C LEU A 752 -27.32 2.35 -13.93
N TYR A 753 -28.21 2.71 -13.00
CA TYR A 753 -29.51 3.29 -13.34
C TYR A 753 -29.37 4.58 -14.14
N ALA A 754 -28.47 5.47 -13.69
CA ALA A 754 -28.23 6.74 -14.39
C ALA A 754 -27.71 6.52 -15.82
N GLU A 755 -26.70 5.67 -15.98
CA GLU A 755 -26.07 5.44 -17.30
C GLU A 755 -26.96 4.58 -18.22
N PHE A 756 -27.65 3.58 -17.72
CA PHE A 756 -28.61 2.78 -18.51
C PHE A 756 -29.82 3.62 -18.95
N SER A 757 -30.30 4.52 -18.08
CA SER A 757 -31.39 5.45 -18.45
C SER A 757 -30.98 6.41 -19.57
N LYS A 758 -29.76 6.99 -19.49
CA LYS A 758 -29.20 7.84 -20.57
C LYS A 758 -29.04 7.07 -21.88
N ALA A 759 -28.65 5.80 -21.80
CA ALA A 759 -28.50 4.94 -22.96
C ALA A 759 -29.81 4.36 -23.49
N GLY A 760 -30.95 4.66 -22.85
CA GLY A 760 -32.26 4.15 -23.26
C GLY A 760 -32.46 2.65 -23.05
N LEU A 761 -31.68 2.04 -22.15
CA LEU A 761 -31.80 0.61 -21.82
C LEU A 761 -32.89 0.32 -20.77
N ILE A 762 -33.26 1.30 -19.95
CA ILE A 762 -34.33 1.18 -18.96
C ILE A 762 -35.64 1.59 -19.62
N HIS A 763 -36.57 0.65 -19.81
CA HIS A 763 -37.88 0.91 -20.38
C HIS A 763 -38.99 0.02 -19.76
N ASP A 764 -40.24 0.46 -19.86
CA ASP A 764 -41.39 -0.17 -19.20
C ASP A 764 -41.80 -1.53 -19.78
N SER A 765 -41.46 -1.80 -21.05
CA SER A 765 -41.82 -3.07 -21.71
C SER A 765 -41.18 -4.31 -21.03
N TRP A 766 -40.10 -4.17 -20.26
CA TRP A 766 -39.50 -5.26 -19.50
C TRP A 766 -40.29 -5.63 -18.22
N LYS A 767 -41.27 -4.83 -17.81
CA LYS A 767 -42.16 -5.13 -16.68
C LYS A 767 -43.23 -6.14 -17.04
N GLU A 768 -43.52 -6.32 -18.32
CA GLU A 768 -44.61 -7.16 -18.83
C GLU A 768 -44.16 -8.59 -19.17
N GLU A 769 -42.85 -8.88 -19.23
CA GLU A 769 -42.29 -10.20 -19.59
C GLU A 769 -42.04 -11.12 -18.37
N LYS A 770 -42.70 -10.89 -17.23
CA LYS A 770 -42.60 -11.74 -16.04
C LYS A 770 -43.67 -12.78 -15.96
#